data_9d51cba04b5ee8edf1e57fb31954b1bc
#
_entry.id   9d51cba04b5ee8edf1e57fb31954b1bc
#
_cell.length_a   1.000
_cell.length_b   1.000
_cell.length_c   1.000
_cell.angle_alpha   90.00
_cell.angle_beta   90.00
_cell.angle_gamma   90.00
#
_symmetry.space_group_name_H-M   'P 1'
#
loop_
_entity.id
_entity.type
_entity.pdbx_description
1 polymer ?
#
loop_
_entity_poly.entity_id
_entity_poly.type
_entity_poly.pdbx_seq_one_letter_code
_entity_poly.pdbx_strand_id
1 'polypeptide(L)'
;MANVRFIEVGLFPVDVISRDSAIEMSFKPRPAYIARCKELGLPVPKKFYDPKIRSIHPWLARRSRSAARALNLASLLPATLSTDEFLKMLGFSREKLVELVSKGYPPLISYTTPDPAIVEFTRDKVILDPMAGGGSIPLEAAILGAKAIACEYNPVAYLILKATIEYPAKYGLQLYHRVRDEVKRLIGYIQTTLGGFYDKDAEGYIVLRRVLIDNKAAALASFIPLSRKEAIVVKGDTITITEGVERKSLDTNRGLLPQWMKQHVAVMEEKPDVEALATLHTIVAVQTEKGYRLASERDARLLFKAYEKYWHLKGEGMILPSVPLPPDNEVFRDILPLRRYSNLFNPRQALAIEMLMRYVKSRIRELVEREGEFGVAVGLYLVLGLDRVIDFNSILTTWNYEQESIRDSTGSYYKFREFRLEGVYAEAIVPFKTLEWVFEPDAKDDTAGGICPILRELCEKLDGKGDKVEVYLADALDLFRHLNVKVDVVNVDPPYYDQHIYSDFSEFFWPFLRSVLSDVLDELFKNNLLDNWTPTSWYVPKEHEVISRRSGNSSFREKFKQALAEMSNILKDEGLLVLWFSHKSLDAWKAVIDALQSTGFSITNIIPLISEHPTRSVTRGGVTGLSHVLILVARKSNTLSHHIDKDELRRRVLEWAKKAKLFPAYEIKDEDLRVLNQAVELALRIVA
;
A
#
# COMPACT_ATOMS: atom_id res chain seq x y z
N MET A 1 27.34 -30.59 -7.39
CA MET A 1 26.12 -29.84 -7.82
C MET A 1 24.89 -30.03 -6.90
N ALA A 2 25.00 -30.83 -5.83
CA ALA A 2 23.82 -31.19 -5.01
C ALA A 2 23.10 -30.03 -4.30
N ASN A 3 23.71 -28.86 -4.14
CA ASN A 3 23.17 -27.76 -3.35
C ASN A 3 22.86 -26.46 -4.15
N VAL A 4 23.04 -26.47 -5.48
CA VAL A 4 22.71 -25.30 -6.32
C VAL A 4 21.22 -25.25 -6.56
N ARG A 5 20.62 -24.05 -6.37
CA ARG A 5 19.19 -23.82 -6.56
C ARG A 5 18.91 -23.26 -7.95
N PHE A 6 17.66 -23.45 -8.41
CA PHE A 6 17.21 -22.99 -9.73
C PHE A 6 17.41 -21.47 -9.92
N ILE A 7 17.24 -20.68 -8.87
CA ILE A 7 17.45 -19.22 -8.91
C ILE A 7 18.91 -18.82 -9.17
N GLU A 8 19.86 -19.70 -8.93
CA GLU A 8 21.31 -19.42 -9.09
C GLU A 8 21.82 -19.68 -10.50
N VAL A 9 21.03 -20.35 -11.34
CA VAL A 9 21.39 -20.66 -12.73
C VAL A 9 20.67 -19.78 -13.73
N GLY A 10 21.17 -19.75 -14.98
CA GLY A 10 20.67 -18.87 -16.04
C GLY A 10 19.31 -19.23 -16.64
N LEU A 11 18.57 -20.18 -16.04
CA LEU A 11 17.31 -20.72 -16.58
C LEU A 11 16.06 -20.01 -16.06
N PHE A 12 16.19 -19.05 -15.15
CA PHE A 12 15.06 -18.29 -14.61
C PHE A 12 14.35 -17.50 -15.73
N PRO A 13 13.02 -17.65 -15.93
CA PRO A 13 12.28 -17.08 -17.06
C PRO A 13 11.97 -15.59 -16.86
N VAL A 14 13.00 -14.75 -16.88
CA VAL A 14 12.93 -13.31 -16.59
C VAL A 14 11.87 -12.60 -17.43
N ASP A 15 11.75 -12.93 -18.73
CA ASP A 15 10.82 -12.28 -19.64
C ASP A 15 9.34 -12.57 -19.26
N VAL A 16 9.03 -13.83 -18.92
CA VAL A 16 7.68 -14.26 -18.51
C VAL A 16 7.28 -13.58 -17.20
N ILE A 17 8.17 -13.65 -16.21
CA ILE A 17 7.91 -13.09 -14.88
C ILE A 17 7.81 -11.56 -14.92
N SER A 18 8.70 -10.88 -15.66
CA SER A 18 8.64 -9.43 -15.86
C SER A 18 7.34 -9.01 -16.56
N ARG A 19 6.87 -9.80 -17.55
CA ARG A 19 5.62 -9.53 -18.26
C ARG A 19 4.41 -9.60 -17.33
N ASP A 20 4.30 -10.67 -16.56
CA ASP A 20 3.21 -10.84 -15.59
C ASP A 20 3.24 -9.74 -14.52
N SER A 21 4.43 -9.44 -13.99
CA SER A 21 4.64 -8.39 -13.01
C SER A 21 4.22 -7.01 -13.54
N ALA A 22 4.62 -6.67 -14.78
CA ALA A 22 4.25 -5.42 -15.44
C ALA A 22 2.73 -5.25 -15.60
N ILE A 23 2.05 -6.33 -15.94
CA ILE A 23 0.60 -6.37 -16.12
C ILE A 23 -0.11 -6.24 -14.76
N GLU A 24 0.34 -6.98 -13.75
CA GLU A 24 -0.20 -6.95 -12.39
C GLU A 24 -0.11 -5.54 -11.77
N MET A 25 0.96 -4.81 -12.07
CA MET A 25 1.22 -3.45 -11.58
C MET A 25 0.59 -2.34 -12.43
N SER A 26 -0.16 -2.66 -13.48
CA SER A 26 -0.76 -1.69 -14.40
C SER A 26 -1.87 -0.85 -13.75
N PHE A 27 -1.92 0.46 -14.04
CA PHE A 27 -3.05 1.33 -13.66
C PHE A 27 -4.31 1.11 -14.50
N LYS A 28 -4.15 0.57 -15.72
CA LYS A 28 -5.25 0.20 -16.61
C LYS A 28 -5.20 -1.30 -16.82
N PRO A 29 -5.58 -2.09 -15.82
CA PRO A 29 -5.36 -3.52 -15.85
C PRO A 29 -6.17 -4.21 -16.96
N ARG A 30 -7.44 -3.84 -17.17
CA ARG A 30 -8.30 -4.51 -18.14
C ARG A 30 -7.76 -4.55 -19.58
N PRO A 31 -7.28 -3.46 -20.20
CA PRO A 31 -6.63 -3.52 -21.50
C PRO A 31 -5.39 -4.43 -21.52
N ALA A 32 -4.61 -4.44 -20.44
CA ALA A 32 -3.43 -5.29 -20.32
C ALA A 32 -3.82 -6.79 -20.20
N TYR A 33 -4.88 -7.13 -19.46
CA TYR A 33 -5.42 -8.49 -19.37
C TYR A 33 -5.95 -9.00 -20.71
N ILE A 34 -6.68 -8.16 -21.44
CA ILE A 34 -7.16 -8.49 -22.79
C ILE A 34 -5.98 -8.76 -23.74
N ALA A 35 -4.96 -7.92 -23.71
CA ALA A 35 -3.75 -8.11 -24.50
C ALA A 35 -3.03 -9.43 -24.14
N ARG A 36 -2.93 -9.73 -22.85
CA ARG A 36 -2.32 -10.97 -22.35
C ARG A 36 -3.10 -12.22 -22.77
N CYS A 37 -4.42 -12.20 -22.70
CA CYS A 37 -5.24 -13.30 -23.21
C CYS A 37 -4.97 -13.56 -24.70
N LYS A 38 -4.94 -12.50 -25.52
CA LYS A 38 -4.64 -12.61 -26.96
C LYS A 38 -3.24 -13.16 -27.23
N GLU A 39 -2.23 -12.67 -26.52
CA GLU A 39 -0.84 -13.13 -26.60
C GLU A 39 -0.71 -14.64 -26.32
N LEU A 40 -1.43 -15.12 -25.30
CA LEU A 40 -1.44 -16.52 -24.89
C LEU A 40 -2.42 -17.40 -25.67
N GLY A 41 -3.17 -16.85 -26.64
CA GLY A 41 -4.21 -17.56 -27.39
C GLY A 41 -5.35 -18.07 -26.51
N LEU A 42 -5.70 -17.31 -25.44
CA LEU A 42 -6.76 -17.63 -24.49
C LEU A 42 -8.06 -16.89 -24.84
N PRO A 43 -9.24 -17.40 -24.45
CA PRO A 43 -10.49 -16.67 -24.56
C PRO A 43 -10.44 -15.39 -23.70
N VAL A 44 -11.11 -14.33 -24.17
CA VAL A 44 -11.21 -13.07 -23.41
C VAL A 44 -12.54 -13.05 -22.67
N PRO A 45 -12.55 -13.03 -21.32
CA PRO A 45 -13.80 -12.95 -20.56
C PRO A 45 -14.46 -11.58 -20.72
N LYS A 46 -15.79 -11.54 -20.61
CA LYS A 46 -16.55 -10.27 -20.66
C LYS A 46 -16.12 -9.31 -19.55
N LYS A 47 -15.77 -9.84 -18.38
CA LYS A 47 -15.35 -9.11 -17.17
C LYS A 47 -14.20 -9.86 -16.53
N PHE A 48 -13.33 -9.13 -15.82
CA PHE A 48 -12.25 -9.71 -15.03
C PHE A 48 -12.51 -9.48 -13.53
N TYR A 49 -12.42 -10.55 -12.76
CA TYR A 49 -12.39 -10.52 -11.31
C TYR A 49 -10.93 -10.38 -10.86
N ASP A 50 -10.58 -9.23 -10.29
CA ASP A 50 -9.19 -8.84 -10.01
C ASP A 50 -9.03 -8.25 -8.60
N PRO A 51 -9.21 -9.06 -7.54
CA PRO A 51 -9.03 -8.60 -6.16
C PRO A 51 -7.55 -8.26 -5.89
N LYS A 52 -7.31 -7.09 -5.30
CA LYS A 52 -5.96 -6.59 -5.03
C LYS A 52 -5.66 -6.53 -3.54
N ILE A 53 -4.51 -7.03 -3.09
CA ILE A 53 -4.07 -6.95 -1.69
C ILE A 53 -4.10 -5.52 -1.16
N ARG A 54 -3.79 -4.53 -2.00
CA ARG A 54 -3.85 -3.10 -1.62
C ARG A 54 -5.24 -2.65 -1.16
N SER A 55 -6.29 -3.43 -1.45
CA SER A 55 -7.65 -3.16 -0.97
C SER A 55 -7.83 -3.41 0.52
N ILE A 56 -6.96 -4.17 1.16
CA ILE A 56 -6.96 -4.35 2.63
C ILE A 56 -6.62 -3.02 3.30
N HIS A 57 -5.50 -2.41 2.90
CA HIS A 57 -5.06 -1.12 3.43
C HIS A 57 -4.03 -0.46 2.51
N PRO A 58 -3.95 0.88 2.39
CA PRO A 58 -2.88 1.56 1.68
C PRO A 58 -1.51 1.20 2.27
N TRP A 59 -0.59 0.79 1.41
CA TRP A 59 0.81 0.58 1.77
C TRP A 59 1.72 0.89 0.59
N LEU A 60 2.85 1.53 0.86
CA LEU A 60 3.80 1.95 -0.16
C LEU A 60 4.57 0.76 -0.73
N ALA A 61 4.97 0.87 -2.01
CA ALA A 61 5.94 -0.02 -2.65
C ALA A 61 5.65 -1.54 -2.54
N ARG A 62 4.38 -1.97 -2.63
CA ARG A 62 4.07 -3.41 -2.70
C ARG A 62 4.68 -4.02 -3.95
N ARG A 63 5.25 -5.23 -3.80
CA ARG A 63 5.83 -6.00 -4.90
C ARG A 63 4.77 -6.83 -5.63
N SER A 64 5.05 -7.15 -6.90
CA SER A 64 4.24 -8.09 -7.67
C SER A 64 4.23 -9.47 -7.00
N ARG A 65 3.06 -10.03 -6.83
CA ARG A 65 2.87 -11.40 -6.31
C ARG A 65 3.44 -12.44 -7.26
N SER A 66 3.29 -12.24 -8.59
CA SER A 66 3.85 -13.15 -9.59
C SER A 66 5.37 -13.24 -9.47
N ALA A 67 6.07 -12.10 -9.31
CA ALA A 67 7.51 -12.08 -9.11
C ALA A 67 7.91 -12.69 -7.75
N ALA A 68 7.21 -12.35 -6.66
CA ALA A 68 7.47 -12.91 -5.33
C ALA A 68 7.32 -14.43 -5.31
N ARG A 69 6.25 -14.98 -5.92
CA ARG A 69 6.03 -16.43 -6.05
C ARG A 69 7.15 -17.10 -6.83
N ALA A 70 7.53 -16.54 -7.98
CA ALA A 70 8.57 -17.11 -8.82
C ALA A 70 9.92 -17.14 -8.12
N LEU A 71 10.31 -16.06 -7.45
CA LEU A 71 11.59 -16.00 -6.73
C LEU A 71 11.61 -16.90 -5.50
N ASN A 72 10.52 -16.97 -4.72
CA ASN A 72 10.39 -17.90 -3.60
C ASN A 72 10.55 -19.36 -4.07
N LEU A 73 9.82 -19.76 -5.11
CA LEU A 73 9.88 -21.13 -5.62
C LEU A 73 11.27 -21.46 -6.20
N ALA A 74 11.82 -20.56 -7.01
CA ALA A 74 13.14 -20.74 -7.62
C ALA A 74 14.28 -20.88 -6.57
N SER A 75 14.11 -20.28 -5.40
CA SER A 75 15.05 -20.36 -4.27
C SER A 75 15.03 -21.72 -3.56
N LEU A 76 13.98 -22.53 -3.77
CA LEU A 76 13.79 -23.81 -3.12
C LEU A 76 14.04 -25.00 -4.05
N LEU A 77 13.82 -24.81 -5.35
CA LEU A 77 13.95 -25.86 -6.35
C LEU A 77 15.42 -26.16 -6.71
N PRO A 78 15.76 -27.42 -7.07
CA PRO A 78 17.10 -27.75 -7.53
C PRO A 78 17.39 -27.17 -8.92
N ALA A 79 18.66 -26.91 -9.21
CA ALA A 79 19.15 -26.37 -10.49
C ALA A 79 19.01 -27.34 -11.68
N THR A 80 18.59 -28.56 -11.45
CA THR A 80 18.44 -29.62 -12.50
C THR A 80 17.18 -29.51 -13.31
N LEU A 81 16.23 -28.64 -12.89
CA LEU A 81 14.96 -28.44 -13.59
C LEU A 81 15.14 -27.54 -14.83
N SER A 82 14.34 -27.81 -15.84
CA SER A 82 14.20 -26.95 -17.00
C SER A 82 13.30 -25.74 -16.71
N THR A 83 13.39 -24.71 -17.55
CA THR A 83 12.49 -23.53 -17.48
C THR A 83 11.03 -23.94 -17.62
N ASP A 84 10.69 -24.88 -18.48
CA ASP A 84 9.30 -25.34 -18.70
C ASP A 84 8.75 -26.08 -17.48
N GLU A 85 9.54 -26.94 -16.86
CA GLU A 85 9.17 -27.61 -15.59
C GLU A 85 8.94 -26.58 -14.47
N PHE A 86 9.80 -25.58 -14.36
CA PHE A 86 9.64 -24.50 -13.40
C PHE A 86 8.34 -23.72 -13.62
N LEU A 87 8.04 -23.32 -14.87
CA LEU A 87 6.79 -22.60 -15.19
C LEU A 87 5.56 -23.46 -14.89
N LYS A 88 5.61 -24.78 -15.20
CA LYS A 88 4.54 -25.71 -14.84
C LYS A 88 4.34 -25.78 -13.32
N MET A 89 5.40 -25.85 -12.55
CA MET A 89 5.35 -25.85 -11.07
C MET A 89 4.75 -24.57 -10.50
N LEU A 90 4.99 -23.40 -11.13
CA LEU A 90 4.32 -22.15 -10.78
C LEU A 90 2.81 -22.15 -11.06
N GLY A 91 2.31 -23.16 -11.79
CA GLY A 91 0.93 -23.20 -12.28
C GLY A 91 0.75 -22.46 -13.61
N PHE A 92 1.82 -22.07 -14.29
CA PHE A 92 1.78 -21.39 -15.58
C PHE A 92 1.74 -22.43 -16.72
N SER A 93 0.63 -23.17 -16.83
CA SER A 93 0.32 -24.09 -17.92
C SER A 93 -0.92 -23.65 -18.68
N ARG A 94 -1.02 -24.02 -19.97
CA ARG A 94 -2.17 -23.64 -20.81
C ARG A 94 -3.50 -24.08 -20.18
N GLU A 95 -3.56 -25.28 -19.63
CA GLU A 95 -4.78 -25.83 -19.01
C GLU A 95 -5.23 -24.99 -17.82
N LYS A 96 -4.32 -24.69 -16.90
CA LYS A 96 -4.61 -23.85 -15.72
C LYS A 96 -4.96 -22.43 -16.08
N LEU A 97 -4.32 -21.83 -17.10
CA LEU A 97 -4.64 -20.51 -17.57
C LEU A 97 -6.03 -20.46 -18.24
N VAL A 98 -6.42 -21.49 -19.00
CA VAL A 98 -7.79 -21.59 -19.56
C VAL A 98 -8.82 -21.71 -18.43
N GLU A 99 -8.58 -22.55 -17.45
CA GLU A 99 -9.45 -22.66 -16.26
C GLU A 99 -9.58 -21.32 -15.52
N LEU A 100 -8.47 -20.64 -15.29
CA LEU A 100 -8.42 -19.37 -14.60
C LEU A 100 -9.28 -18.29 -15.31
N VAL A 101 -9.08 -18.17 -16.62
CA VAL A 101 -9.82 -17.20 -17.45
C VAL A 101 -11.30 -17.56 -17.57
N SER A 102 -11.66 -18.84 -17.56
CA SER A 102 -13.06 -19.28 -17.56
C SER A 102 -13.81 -18.86 -16.31
N LYS A 103 -13.10 -18.71 -15.18
CA LYS A 103 -13.59 -18.15 -13.92
C LYS A 103 -13.53 -16.63 -13.85
N GLY A 104 -13.11 -15.97 -14.92
CA GLY A 104 -13.00 -14.52 -15.00
C GLY A 104 -11.72 -13.90 -14.42
N TYR A 105 -10.77 -14.69 -13.93
CA TYR A 105 -9.50 -14.16 -13.41
C TYR A 105 -8.53 -13.74 -14.53
N PRO A 106 -7.66 -12.75 -14.29
CA PRO A 106 -6.57 -12.44 -15.18
C PRO A 106 -5.60 -13.63 -15.36
N PRO A 107 -5.06 -13.86 -16.59
CA PRO A 107 -4.12 -14.96 -16.83
C PRO A 107 -2.70 -14.63 -16.33
N LEU A 108 -2.55 -14.53 -15.02
CA LEU A 108 -1.30 -14.18 -14.33
C LEU A 108 -0.93 -15.26 -13.30
N ILE A 109 0.35 -15.44 -13.08
CA ILE A 109 0.91 -16.40 -12.11
C ILE A 109 0.31 -16.17 -10.71
N SER A 110 0.13 -14.92 -10.27
CA SER A 110 -0.43 -14.59 -8.95
C SER A 110 -1.83 -15.16 -8.71
N TYR A 111 -2.61 -15.43 -9.77
CA TYR A 111 -3.95 -16.03 -9.66
C TYR A 111 -3.96 -17.55 -9.85
N THR A 112 -2.94 -18.14 -10.48
CA THR A 112 -2.87 -19.59 -10.66
C THR A 112 -2.71 -20.34 -9.32
N THR A 113 -3.06 -21.61 -9.32
CA THR A 113 -2.71 -22.54 -8.24
C THR A 113 -1.42 -23.25 -8.61
N PRO A 114 -0.38 -23.24 -7.75
CA PRO A 114 0.86 -23.98 -7.98
C PRO A 114 0.60 -25.47 -8.22
N ASP A 115 1.53 -26.13 -8.87
CA ASP A 115 1.45 -27.58 -9.05
C ASP A 115 1.63 -28.29 -7.69
N PRO A 116 0.79 -29.29 -7.34
CA PRO A 116 0.93 -30.02 -6.08
C PRO A 116 2.30 -30.68 -5.86
N ALA A 117 3.03 -31.01 -6.93
CA ALA A 117 4.37 -31.60 -6.85
C ALA A 117 5.40 -30.72 -6.14
N ILE A 118 5.14 -29.38 -6.04
CA ILE A 118 6.05 -28.48 -5.32
C ILE A 118 6.18 -28.80 -3.83
N VAL A 119 5.21 -29.51 -3.26
CA VAL A 119 5.18 -29.83 -1.82
C VAL A 119 6.43 -30.61 -1.38
N GLU A 120 7.01 -31.43 -2.26
CA GLU A 120 8.28 -32.14 -1.99
C GLU A 120 9.44 -31.18 -1.71
N PHE A 121 9.42 -29.98 -2.30
CA PHE A 121 10.49 -29.00 -2.20
C PHE A 121 10.21 -27.91 -1.16
N THR A 122 8.95 -27.73 -0.76
CA THR A 122 8.52 -26.56 0.04
C THR A 122 8.09 -26.92 1.47
N ARG A 123 7.59 -28.12 1.73
CA ARG A 123 6.95 -28.54 2.99
C ARG A 123 7.75 -28.19 4.24
N ASP A 124 9.05 -28.49 4.23
CA ASP A 124 9.94 -28.35 5.40
C ASP A 124 10.89 -27.15 5.26
N LYS A 125 10.56 -26.24 4.35
CA LYS A 125 11.35 -25.04 4.10
C LYS A 125 10.77 -23.82 4.81
N VAL A 126 11.67 -22.95 5.25
CA VAL A 126 11.35 -21.72 5.94
C VAL A 126 11.86 -20.54 5.11
N ILE A 127 10.95 -19.64 4.76
CA ILE A 127 11.24 -18.36 4.10
C ILE A 127 10.95 -17.23 5.08
N LEU A 128 11.95 -16.40 5.32
CA LEU A 128 11.84 -15.18 6.13
C LEU A 128 11.84 -13.94 5.25
N ASP A 129 10.91 -13.05 5.50
CA ASP A 129 10.96 -11.66 5.05
C ASP A 129 11.08 -10.74 6.28
N PRO A 130 12.27 -10.19 6.56
CA PRO A 130 12.50 -9.37 7.75
C PRO A 130 12.01 -7.92 7.63
N MET A 131 11.53 -7.51 6.46
CA MET A 131 11.01 -6.16 6.17
C MET A 131 9.77 -6.27 5.27
N ALA A 132 8.78 -7.05 5.74
CA ALA A 132 7.71 -7.61 4.90
C ALA A 132 6.71 -6.60 4.33
N GLY A 133 6.62 -5.39 4.91
CA GLY A 133 5.75 -4.30 4.44
C GLY A 133 4.31 -4.75 4.21
N GLY A 134 3.88 -4.70 2.94
CA GLY A 134 2.53 -5.14 2.55
C GLY A 134 2.33 -6.64 2.41
N GLY A 135 3.36 -7.47 2.64
CA GLY A 135 3.25 -8.91 2.76
C GLY A 135 3.25 -9.72 1.46
N SER A 136 3.66 -9.16 0.31
CA SER A 136 3.64 -9.90 -0.97
C SER A 136 4.55 -11.14 -0.95
N ILE A 137 5.75 -11.03 -0.41
CA ILE A 137 6.74 -12.12 -0.36
C ILE A 137 6.29 -13.25 0.58
N PRO A 138 5.96 -12.99 1.86
CA PRO A 138 5.55 -14.06 2.78
C PRO A 138 4.19 -14.66 2.41
N LEU A 139 3.26 -13.90 1.83
CA LEU A 139 2.00 -14.44 1.31
C LEU A 139 2.26 -15.52 0.26
N GLU A 140 3.12 -15.22 -0.73
CA GLU A 140 3.40 -16.17 -1.80
C GLU A 140 4.25 -17.35 -1.30
N ALA A 141 5.09 -17.17 -0.27
CA ALA A 141 5.78 -18.28 0.40
C ALA A 141 4.78 -19.26 1.06
N ALA A 142 3.79 -18.74 1.79
CA ALA A 142 2.73 -19.53 2.40
C ALA A 142 1.85 -20.25 1.35
N ILE A 143 1.51 -19.60 0.24
CA ILE A 143 0.74 -20.19 -0.86
C ILE A 143 1.52 -21.40 -1.46
N LEU A 144 2.84 -21.29 -1.59
CA LEU A 144 3.70 -22.37 -2.04
C LEU A 144 3.82 -23.55 -1.03
N GLY A 145 3.33 -23.37 0.20
CA GLY A 145 3.39 -24.41 1.26
C GLY A 145 4.66 -24.39 2.11
N ALA A 146 5.55 -23.44 1.91
CA ALA A 146 6.66 -23.18 2.82
C ALA A 146 6.19 -22.50 4.10
N LYS A 147 6.94 -22.66 5.20
CA LYS A 147 6.73 -21.84 6.40
C LYS A 147 7.18 -20.41 6.09
N ALA A 148 6.26 -19.46 6.20
CA ALA A 148 6.50 -18.04 5.98
C ALA A 148 6.62 -17.33 7.32
N ILE A 149 7.76 -16.69 7.58
CA ILE A 149 7.98 -15.80 8.71
C ILE A 149 8.04 -14.37 8.16
N ALA A 150 7.12 -13.54 8.60
CA ALA A 150 7.04 -12.13 8.22
C ALA A 150 7.35 -11.25 9.42
N CYS A 151 8.40 -10.43 9.33
CA CYS A 151 8.74 -9.45 10.35
C CYS A 151 8.58 -8.05 9.79
N GLU A 152 8.15 -7.14 10.65
CA GLU A 152 7.94 -5.75 10.30
C GLU A 152 8.18 -4.84 11.50
N TYR A 153 8.88 -3.74 11.28
CA TYR A 153 9.17 -2.73 12.31
C TYR A 153 7.99 -1.77 12.53
N ASN A 154 7.17 -1.58 11.50
CA ASN A 154 6.07 -0.63 11.50
C ASN A 154 4.76 -1.27 11.98
N PRO A 155 4.10 -0.74 13.04
CA PRO A 155 2.89 -1.34 13.60
C PRO A 155 1.70 -1.37 12.63
N VAL A 156 1.58 -0.41 11.70
CA VAL A 156 0.53 -0.42 10.68
C VAL A 156 0.76 -1.56 9.69
N ALA A 157 2.00 -1.74 9.20
CA ALA A 157 2.33 -2.85 8.33
C ALA A 157 2.17 -4.21 9.03
N TYR A 158 2.54 -4.30 10.31
CA TYR A 158 2.29 -5.50 11.10
C TYR A 158 0.79 -5.88 11.13
N LEU A 159 -0.11 -4.92 11.36
CA LEU A 159 -1.56 -5.17 11.29
C LEU A 159 -2.03 -5.57 9.89
N ILE A 160 -1.42 -4.99 8.85
CA ILE A 160 -1.67 -5.38 7.46
C ILE A 160 -1.24 -6.84 7.21
N LEU A 161 -0.09 -7.27 7.74
CA LEU A 161 0.39 -8.64 7.63
C LEU A 161 -0.57 -9.63 8.33
N LYS A 162 -1.05 -9.30 9.54
CA LYS A 162 -2.07 -10.12 10.21
C LYS A 162 -3.32 -10.28 9.35
N ALA A 163 -3.82 -9.19 8.76
CA ALA A 163 -5.01 -9.22 7.91
C ALA A 163 -4.78 -9.84 6.53
N THR A 164 -3.56 -9.78 6.00
CA THR A 164 -3.26 -10.31 4.66
C THR A 164 -2.88 -11.79 4.69
N ILE A 165 -2.22 -12.27 5.77
CA ILE A 165 -1.60 -13.57 5.78
C ILE A 165 -2.06 -14.41 6.99
N GLU A 166 -1.86 -13.91 8.23
CA GLU A 166 -2.04 -14.71 9.45
C GLU A 166 -3.50 -15.12 9.66
N TYR A 167 -4.42 -14.16 9.69
CA TYR A 167 -5.83 -14.47 9.96
C TYR A 167 -6.52 -15.23 8.83
N PRO A 168 -6.30 -14.92 7.54
CA PRO A 168 -6.82 -15.77 6.46
C PRO A 168 -6.31 -17.21 6.53
N ALA A 169 -5.03 -17.43 6.85
CA ALA A 169 -4.45 -18.76 7.00
C ALA A 169 -5.02 -19.51 8.21
N LYS A 170 -5.25 -18.82 9.32
CA LYS A 170 -5.73 -19.41 10.57
C LYS A 170 -7.22 -19.77 10.54
N TYR A 171 -8.04 -18.93 9.90
CA TYR A 171 -9.49 -19.03 10.03
C TYR A 171 -10.23 -19.38 8.73
N GLY A 172 -9.56 -19.30 7.58
CA GLY A 172 -10.15 -19.63 6.29
C GLY A 172 -11.46 -18.87 5.96
N LEU A 173 -12.33 -19.48 5.18
CA LEU A 173 -13.58 -18.84 4.72
C LEU A 173 -14.56 -18.45 5.83
N GLN A 174 -14.46 -19.02 7.02
CA GLN A 174 -15.27 -18.61 8.17
C GLN A 174 -15.03 -17.12 8.50
N LEU A 175 -13.78 -16.67 8.41
CA LEU A 175 -13.41 -15.27 8.62
C LEU A 175 -14.06 -14.36 7.58
N TYR A 176 -14.00 -14.72 6.29
CA TYR A 176 -14.66 -13.96 5.23
C TYR A 176 -16.17 -13.79 5.47
N HIS A 177 -16.88 -14.89 5.75
CA HIS A 177 -18.31 -14.83 5.99
C HIS A 177 -18.64 -13.94 7.18
N ARG A 178 -17.88 -14.07 8.26
CA ARG A 178 -18.11 -13.28 9.48
C ARG A 178 -17.85 -11.79 9.27
N VAL A 179 -16.73 -11.44 8.63
CA VAL A 179 -16.41 -10.04 8.28
C VAL A 179 -17.48 -9.44 7.37
N ARG A 180 -17.89 -10.14 6.32
CA ARG A 180 -18.95 -9.67 5.40
C ARG A 180 -20.25 -9.34 6.14
N ASP A 181 -20.67 -10.21 7.07
CA ASP A 181 -21.91 -10.02 7.82
C ASP A 181 -21.81 -8.82 8.78
N GLU A 182 -20.66 -8.60 9.40
CA GLU A 182 -20.40 -7.41 10.23
C GLU A 182 -20.35 -6.12 9.41
N VAL A 183 -19.76 -6.17 8.22
CA VAL A 183 -19.75 -5.03 7.28
C VAL A 183 -21.16 -4.62 6.89
N LYS A 184 -22.05 -5.57 6.59
CA LYS A 184 -23.47 -5.26 6.29
C LYS A 184 -24.19 -4.57 7.46
N ARG A 185 -23.91 -5.00 8.69
CA ARG A 185 -24.43 -4.35 9.89
C ARG A 185 -23.88 -2.92 10.05
N LEU A 186 -22.56 -2.74 9.82
CA LEU A 186 -21.91 -1.43 9.85
C LEU A 186 -22.56 -0.48 8.84
N ILE A 187 -22.73 -0.91 7.60
CA ILE A 187 -23.35 -0.10 6.53
C ILE A 187 -24.77 0.31 6.93
N GLY A 188 -25.60 -0.63 7.37
CA GLY A 188 -26.98 -0.34 7.79
C GLY A 188 -27.06 0.65 8.97
N TYR A 189 -26.20 0.49 9.95
CA TYR A 189 -26.11 1.42 11.08
C TYR A 189 -25.70 2.84 10.63
N ILE A 190 -24.67 2.96 9.80
CA ILE A 190 -24.16 4.25 9.33
C ILE A 190 -25.16 4.95 8.40
N GLN A 191 -25.86 4.21 7.54
CA GLN A 191 -26.93 4.77 6.72
C GLN A 191 -28.05 5.38 7.59
N THR A 192 -28.42 4.72 8.67
CA THR A 192 -29.44 5.20 9.60
C THR A 192 -28.99 6.42 10.39
N THR A 193 -27.74 6.40 10.89
CA THR A 193 -27.25 7.44 11.83
C THR A 193 -26.71 8.68 11.11
N LEU A 194 -26.09 8.52 9.95
CA LEU A 194 -25.46 9.61 9.19
C LEU A 194 -26.26 10.06 7.95
N GLY A 195 -27.20 9.26 7.46
CA GLY A 195 -27.93 9.57 6.23
C GLY A 195 -28.65 10.92 6.22
N GLY A 196 -29.04 11.41 7.39
CA GLY A 196 -29.67 12.73 7.55
C GLY A 196 -28.74 13.95 7.42
N PHE A 197 -27.44 13.74 7.20
CA PHE A 197 -26.42 14.80 7.04
C PHE A 197 -25.87 14.91 5.61
N TYR A 198 -26.33 14.05 4.69
CA TYR A 198 -25.89 14.00 3.30
C TYR A 198 -27.10 14.04 2.35
N ASP A 199 -26.90 14.59 1.15
CA ASP A 199 -27.90 14.45 0.09
C ASP A 199 -27.80 13.04 -0.50
N LYS A 200 -28.94 12.33 -0.60
CA LYS A 200 -28.98 10.94 -1.10
C LYS A 200 -28.61 10.82 -2.58
N ASP A 201 -28.82 11.90 -3.35
CA ASP A 201 -28.52 11.96 -4.79
C ASP A 201 -27.08 12.36 -5.06
N ALA A 202 -26.30 12.75 -4.02
CA ALA A 202 -24.91 13.09 -4.18
C ALA A 202 -24.02 11.85 -4.31
N GLU A 203 -23.05 11.93 -5.23
CA GLU A 203 -21.94 10.99 -5.40
C GLU A 203 -20.66 11.52 -4.72
N GLY A 204 -20.53 12.85 -4.61
CA GLY A 204 -19.43 13.56 -3.98
C GLY A 204 -19.66 15.05 -3.93
N TYR A 205 -19.01 15.73 -3.00
CA TYR A 205 -19.01 17.18 -2.91
C TYR A 205 -17.64 17.76 -3.28
N ILE A 206 -17.65 18.84 -4.07
CA ILE A 206 -16.45 19.63 -4.35
C ILE A 206 -16.49 20.86 -3.43
N VAL A 207 -15.48 20.98 -2.57
CA VAL A 207 -15.42 22.00 -1.53
C VAL A 207 -14.28 22.96 -1.83
N LEU A 208 -14.62 24.23 -2.03
CA LEU A 208 -13.68 25.33 -2.21
C LEU A 208 -13.23 25.86 -0.86
N ARG A 209 -11.93 26.06 -0.68
CA ARG A 209 -11.37 26.78 0.46
C ARG A 209 -11.46 28.27 0.21
N ARG A 210 -11.98 28.99 1.18
CA ARG A 210 -12.02 30.46 1.20
C ARG A 210 -11.48 30.95 2.53
N VAL A 211 -10.84 32.12 2.55
CA VAL A 211 -10.39 32.79 3.77
C VAL A 211 -11.18 34.06 3.98
N LEU A 212 -11.36 34.48 5.22
CA LEU A 212 -11.90 35.77 5.58
C LEU A 212 -10.74 36.78 5.75
N ILE A 213 -10.76 37.84 4.96
CA ILE A 213 -9.82 38.97 5.01
C ILE A 213 -10.67 40.23 5.08
N ASP A 214 -10.57 40.99 6.17
CA ASP A 214 -11.35 42.23 6.40
C ASP A 214 -12.85 41.99 6.11
N ASN A 215 -13.43 40.94 6.65
CA ASN A 215 -14.81 40.49 6.47
C ASN A 215 -15.23 40.16 5.01
N LYS A 216 -14.27 40.05 4.11
CA LYS A 216 -14.51 39.57 2.73
C LYS A 216 -13.96 38.16 2.52
N ALA A 217 -14.71 37.33 1.82
CA ALA A 217 -14.30 35.99 1.52
C ALA A 217 -13.43 35.96 0.26
N ALA A 218 -12.18 35.48 0.39
CA ALA A 218 -11.26 35.29 -0.72
C ALA A 218 -11.11 33.81 -1.03
N ALA A 219 -11.34 33.41 -2.29
CA ALA A 219 -11.23 32.00 -2.76
C ALA A 219 -9.77 31.62 -2.97
N LEU A 220 -9.43 30.39 -2.61
CA LEU A 220 -8.11 29.78 -2.87
C LEU A 220 -7.99 29.19 -4.27
N ALA A 221 -9.08 29.09 -5.01
CA ALA A 221 -9.08 28.71 -6.42
C ALA A 221 -10.11 29.50 -7.19
N SER A 222 -9.78 29.95 -8.40
CA SER A 222 -10.68 30.69 -9.31
C SER A 222 -11.23 29.81 -10.43
N PHE A 223 -10.57 28.68 -10.71
CA PHE A 223 -10.93 27.73 -11.74
C PHE A 223 -10.75 26.30 -11.24
N ILE A 224 -11.81 25.49 -11.32
CA ILE A 224 -11.87 24.11 -10.77
C ILE A 224 -12.41 23.18 -11.84
N PRO A 225 -11.58 22.35 -12.50
CA PRO A 225 -12.07 21.38 -13.47
C PRO A 225 -12.89 20.30 -12.75
N LEU A 226 -14.12 20.06 -13.22
CA LEU A 226 -15.01 19.00 -12.71
C LEU A 226 -14.86 17.73 -13.55
N SER A 227 -14.84 17.87 -14.87
CA SER A 227 -14.66 16.84 -15.87
C SER A 227 -13.76 17.34 -17.01
N ARG A 228 -13.63 16.56 -18.07
CA ARG A 228 -12.96 17.02 -19.30
C ARG A 228 -13.75 18.09 -20.05
N LYS A 229 -15.03 18.29 -19.72
CA LYS A 229 -15.95 19.18 -20.44
C LYS A 229 -16.44 20.34 -19.58
N GLU A 230 -16.45 20.18 -18.28
CA GLU A 230 -17.09 21.11 -17.32
C GLU A 230 -16.10 21.60 -16.26
N ALA A 231 -16.25 22.83 -15.86
CA ALA A 231 -15.48 23.44 -14.76
C ALA A 231 -16.32 24.42 -13.97
N ILE A 232 -15.93 24.64 -12.70
CA ILE A 232 -16.38 25.77 -11.88
C ILE A 232 -15.48 26.96 -12.14
N VAL A 233 -16.10 28.12 -12.36
CA VAL A 233 -15.44 29.44 -12.40
C VAL A 233 -15.93 30.26 -11.21
N VAL A 234 -14.98 30.81 -10.44
CA VAL A 234 -15.23 31.65 -9.27
C VAL A 234 -14.77 33.05 -9.56
N LYS A 235 -15.71 34.04 -9.49
CA LYS A 235 -15.44 35.46 -9.65
C LYS A 235 -16.06 36.23 -8.46
N GLY A 236 -15.24 36.54 -7.46
CA GLY A 236 -15.74 37.07 -6.19
C GLY A 236 -16.68 36.07 -5.51
N ASP A 237 -17.93 36.46 -5.31
CA ASP A 237 -18.97 35.62 -4.72
C ASP A 237 -19.80 34.84 -5.76
N THR A 238 -19.61 35.14 -7.05
CA THR A 238 -20.31 34.44 -8.13
C THR A 238 -19.61 33.13 -8.46
N ILE A 239 -20.35 32.03 -8.43
CA ILE A 239 -19.88 30.66 -8.75
C ILE A 239 -20.75 30.13 -9.89
N THR A 240 -20.12 29.72 -10.98
CA THR A 240 -20.82 29.20 -12.18
C THR A 240 -20.20 27.91 -12.68
N ILE A 241 -21.03 27.02 -13.26
CA ILE A 241 -20.55 25.88 -14.07
C ILE A 241 -20.47 26.36 -15.52
N THR A 242 -19.34 26.09 -16.16
CA THR A 242 -19.09 26.39 -17.58
C THR A 242 -18.77 25.12 -18.36
N GLU A 243 -19.33 24.98 -19.55
CA GLU A 243 -19.07 23.89 -20.51
C GLU A 243 -18.01 24.31 -21.54
N GLY A 244 -17.47 23.34 -22.27
CA GLY A 244 -16.57 23.58 -23.40
C GLY A 244 -15.17 24.05 -23.00
N VAL A 245 -14.72 23.69 -21.82
CA VAL A 245 -13.47 24.19 -21.25
C VAL A 245 -12.27 23.48 -21.87
N GLU A 246 -11.35 24.24 -22.45
CA GLU A 246 -10.02 23.75 -22.76
C GLU A 246 -9.31 23.30 -21.46
N ARG A 247 -8.57 22.19 -21.55
CA ARG A 247 -7.88 21.51 -20.44
C ARG A 247 -6.98 22.47 -19.65
N LYS A 248 -7.46 22.99 -18.52
CA LYS A 248 -6.70 23.84 -17.60
C LYS A 248 -6.50 23.11 -16.26
N SER A 249 -5.31 23.19 -15.70
CA SER A 249 -5.03 22.69 -14.37
C SER A 249 -5.75 23.55 -13.31
N LEU A 250 -6.05 22.94 -12.16
CA LEU A 250 -6.50 23.66 -10.97
C LEU A 250 -5.53 24.81 -10.65
N ASP A 251 -6.08 26.01 -10.49
CA ASP A 251 -5.32 27.18 -10.03
C ASP A 251 -5.49 27.33 -8.52
N THR A 252 -4.40 27.18 -7.77
CA THR A 252 -4.40 27.29 -6.30
C THR A 252 -3.57 28.49 -5.88
N ASN A 253 -4.21 29.47 -5.23
CA ASN A 253 -3.50 30.56 -4.54
C ASN A 253 -2.88 30.05 -3.23
N ARG A 254 -1.66 29.52 -3.34
CA ARG A 254 -0.94 28.92 -2.20
C ARG A 254 -0.57 29.92 -1.11
N GLY A 255 -0.47 31.22 -1.44
CA GLY A 255 -0.18 32.28 -0.46
C GLY A 255 -1.24 32.42 0.62
N LEU A 256 -2.47 32.01 0.35
CA LEU A 256 -3.57 32.06 1.30
C LEU A 256 -3.73 30.79 2.15
N LEU A 257 -3.04 29.69 1.82
CA LEU A 257 -3.16 28.44 2.58
C LEU A 257 -2.79 28.57 4.07
N PRO A 258 -1.70 29.24 4.46
CA PRO A 258 -1.37 29.37 5.88
C PRO A 258 -2.45 30.10 6.68
N GLN A 259 -3.07 31.16 6.10
CA GLN A 259 -4.16 31.87 6.72
C GLN A 259 -5.41 31.00 6.82
N TRP A 260 -5.74 30.24 5.76
CA TRP A 260 -6.85 29.30 5.77
C TRP A 260 -6.67 28.25 6.87
N MET A 261 -5.49 27.62 6.98
CA MET A 261 -5.21 26.63 8.03
C MET A 261 -5.39 27.22 9.44
N LYS A 262 -4.91 28.44 9.67
CA LYS A 262 -5.08 29.14 10.95
C LYS A 262 -6.56 29.34 11.29
N GLN A 263 -7.36 29.81 10.34
CA GLN A 263 -8.79 30.02 10.53
C GLN A 263 -9.53 28.69 10.71
N HIS A 264 -9.19 27.68 9.93
CA HIS A 264 -9.74 26.34 10.06
C HIS A 264 -9.50 25.75 11.47
N VAL A 265 -8.26 25.82 11.96
CA VAL A 265 -7.90 25.36 13.32
C VAL A 265 -8.70 26.11 14.38
N ALA A 266 -8.82 27.43 14.28
CA ALA A 266 -9.60 28.22 15.21
C ALA A 266 -11.08 27.77 15.25
N VAL A 267 -11.70 27.58 14.09
CA VAL A 267 -13.08 27.08 14.00
C VAL A 267 -13.21 25.66 14.55
N MET A 268 -12.24 24.79 14.33
CA MET A 268 -12.29 23.40 14.83
C MET A 268 -12.02 23.28 16.33
N GLU A 269 -11.22 24.16 16.92
CA GLU A 269 -10.81 24.08 18.34
C GLU A 269 -11.66 24.98 19.26
N GLU A 270 -12.09 26.16 18.80
CA GLU A 270 -12.85 27.13 19.55
C GLU A 270 -14.37 26.99 19.31
N LYS A 271 -15.18 27.87 19.97
CA LYS A 271 -16.62 27.84 19.79
C LYS A 271 -17.00 28.25 18.35
N PRO A 272 -17.96 27.54 17.73
CA PRO A 272 -18.23 27.69 16.32
C PRO A 272 -18.81 29.06 15.93
N ASP A 273 -18.22 29.61 14.90
CA ASP A 273 -18.87 30.59 14.04
C ASP A 273 -19.36 29.87 12.77
N VAL A 274 -20.69 29.70 12.68
CA VAL A 274 -21.33 28.97 11.58
C VAL A 274 -21.12 29.65 10.23
N GLU A 275 -21.05 30.98 10.20
CA GLU A 275 -20.80 31.76 8.99
C GLU A 275 -19.35 31.60 8.53
N ALA A 276 -18.40 31.67 9.48
CA ALA A 276 -16.99 31.38 9.20
C ALA A 276 -16.80 29.97 8.65
N LEU A 277 -17.49 28.98 9.21
CA LEU A 277 -17.44 27.59 8.70
C LEU A 277 -17.92 27.49 7.26
N ALA A 278 -19.09 28.08 6.94
CA ALA A 278 -19.66 28.05 5.59
C ALA A 278 -18.72 28.72 4.58
N THR A 279 -18.02 29.75 5.03
CA THR A 279 -17.02 30.45 4.21
C THR A 279 -15.78 29.58 4.00
N LEU A 280 -15.19 29.04 5.09
CA LEU A 280 -13.95 28.26 5.01
C LEU A 280 -14.10 26.97 4.18
N HIS A 281 -15.31 26.39 4.16
CA HIS A 281 -15.64 25.12 3.51
C HIS A 281 -16.83 25.25 2.56
N THR A 282 -16.71 26.14 1.58
CA THR A 282 -17.81 26.41 0.64
C THR A 282 -18.02 25.24 -0.32
N ILE A 283 -19.14 24.53 -0.23
CA ILE A 283 -19.50 23.52 -1.24
C ILE A 283 -19.84 24.28 -2.53
N VAL A 284 -19.12 24.02 -3.61
CA VAL A 284 -19.31 24.70 -4.91
C VAL A 284 -20.02 23.86 -5.93
N ALA A 285 -19.79 22.54 -5.90
CA ALA A 285 -20.47 21.61 -6.78
C ALA A 285 -20.80 20.29 -6.07
N VAL A 286 -21.82 19.63 -6.56
CA VAL A 286 -22.25 18.29 -6.16
C VAL A 286 -22.22 17.42 -7.39
N GLN A 287 -21.45 16.32 -7.34
CA GLN A 287 -21.50 15.26 -8.32
C GLN A 287 -22.76 14.42 -8.09
N THR A 288 -23.47 14.08 -9.14
CA THR A 288 -24.64 13.22 -9.14
C THR A 288 -24.54 12.19 -10.28
N GLU A 289 -25.39 11.19 -10.32
CA GLU A 289 -25.46 10.23 -11.45
C GLU A 289 -25.69 10.90 -12.81
N LYS A 290 -26.29 12.11 -12.82
CA LYS A 290 -26.60 12.87 -14.05
C LYS A 290 -25.53 13.89 -14.44
N GLY A 291 -24.41 13.97 -13.71
CA GLY A 291 -23.37 14.98 -13.90
C GLY A 291 -23.25 15.90 -12.68
N TYR A 292 -22.95 17.19 -12.91
CA TYR A 292 -22.69 18.14 -11.85
C TYR A 292 -23.80 19.18 -11.72
N ARG A 293 -24.10 19.57 -10.49
CA ARG A 293 -24.91 20.72 -10.17
C ARG A 293 -24.20 21.66 -9.21
N LEU A 294 -24.57 22.94 -9.21
CA LEU A 294 -24.14 23.87 -8.17
C LEU A 294 -24.69 23.41 -6.81
N ALA A 295 -23.95 23.75 -5.76
CA ALA A 295 -24.44 23.58 -4.40
C ALA A 295 -25.69 24.47 -4.16
N SER A 296 -26.62 23.95 -3.40
CA SER A 296 -27.87 24.58 -3.04
C SER A 296 -27.91 24.92 -1.54
N GLU A 297 -28.91 25.75 -1.12
CA GLU A 297 -29.13 25.96 0.30
C GLU A 297 -29.39 24.65 1.09
N ARG A 298 -29.93 23.62 0.44
CA ARG A 298 -30.12 22.33 1.07
C ARG A 298 -28.78 21.70 1.46
N ASP A 299 -27.78 21.75 0.59
CA ASP A 299 -26.44 21.22 0.84
C ASP A 299 -25.77 21.97 2.01
N ALA A 300 -25.93 23.30 2.08
CA ALA A 300 -25.45 24.09 3.20
C ALA A 300 -26.16 23.72 4.51
N ARG A 301 -27.49 23.60 4.49
CA ARG A 301 -28.27 23.17 5.69
C ARG A 301 -27.84 21.80 6.21
N LEU A 302 -27.58 20.84 5.34
CA LEU A 302 -27.07 19.51 5.74
C LEU A 302 -25.68 19.58 6.38
N LEU A 303 -24.80 20.45 5.87
CA LEU A 303 -23.50 20.69 6.47
C LEU A 303 -23.64 21.32 7.86
N PHE A 304 -24.49 22.34 8.03
CA PHE A 304 -24.73 22.98 9.32
C PHE A 304 -25.29 22.02 10.37
N LYS A 305 -26.28 21.21 9.98
CA LYS A 305 -26.83 20.18 10.85
C LYS A 305 -25.75 19.18 11.33
N ALA A 306 -24.84 18.79 10.43
CA ALA A 306 -23.71 17.93 10.80
C ALA A 306 -22.77 18.62 11.80
N TYR A 307 -22.56 19.91 11.62
CA TYR A 307 -21.69 20.70 12.47
C TYR A 307 -22.24 20.86 13.90
N GLU A 308 -23.54 21.16 14.04
CA GLU A 308 -24.21 21.20 15.35
C GLU A 308 -24.08 19.87 16.08
N LYS A 309 -24.29 18.76 15.36
CA LYS A 309 -24.15 17.40 15.93
C LYS A 309 -22.70 17.09 16.32
N TYR A 310 -21.72 17.47 15.50
CA TYR A 310 -20.30 17.34 15.82
C TYR A 310 -19.93 18.06 17.13
N TRP A 311 -20.38 19.33 17.29
CA TRP A 311 -20.11 20.09 18.50
C TRP A 311 -20.76 19.52 19.74
N HIS A 312 -21.96 19.02 19.61
CA HIS A 312 -22.62 18.31 20.71
C HIS A 312 -21.77 17.10 21.16
N LEU A 313 -21.36 16.25 20.23
CA LEU A 313 -20.53 15.09 20.54
C LEU A 313 -19.15 15.49 21.10
N LYS A 314 -18.57 16.57 20.61
CA LYS A 314 -17.30 17.08 21.13
C LYS A 314 -17.42 17.49 22.61
N GLY A 315 -18.54 18.07 23.02
CA GLY A 315 -18.85 18.39 24.41
C GLY A 315 -19.04 17.17 25.31
N GLU A 316 -19.50 16.05 24.76
CA GLU A 316 -19.65 14.77 25.48
C GLU A 316 -18.34 13.96 25.56
N GLY A 317 -17.33 14.34 24.80
CA GLY A 317 -16.07 13.61 24.63
C GLY A 317 -16.06 12.76 23.36
N MET A 318 -14.97 12.84 22.61
CA MET A 318 -14.76 12.11 21.34
C MET A 318 -13.60 11.12 21.44
N ILE A 319 -13.69 10.04 20.66
CA ILE A 319 -12.58 9.10 20.48
C ILE A 319 -11.73 9.42 19.25
N LEU A 320 -12.20 10.34 18.38
CA LEU A 320 -11.39 10.91 17.30
C LEU A 320 -10.09 11.49 17.88
N PRO A 321 -8.91 11.03 17.42
CA PRO A 321 -7.65 11.46 18.04
C PRO A 321 -7.44 12.97 17.89
N SER A 322 -7.21 13.64 19.02
CA SER A 322 -6.87 15.07 19.08
C SER A 322 -5.43 15.30 19.57
N VAL A 323 -4.57 14.30 19.35
CA VAL A 323 -3.13 14.42 19.64
C VAL A 323 -2.45 15.31 18.61
N PRO A 324 -1.33 15.97 18.96
CA PRO A 324 -0.57 16.78 18.01
C PRO A 324 -0.11 16.00 16.80
N LEU A 325 -0.03 16.66 15.64
CA LEU A 325 0.74 16.13 14.52
C LEU A 325 2.21 16.09 14.89
N PRO A 326 2.95 15.00 14.59
CA PRO A 326 4.35 14.87 14.99
C PRO A 326 5.23 15.90 14.28
N PRO A 327 5.94 16.76 15.01
CA PRO A 327 6.71 17.86 14.40
C PRO A 327 7.95 17.39 13.63
N ASP A 328 8.42 16.17 13.91
CA ASP A 328 9.56 15.52 13.25
C ASP A 328 9.17 14.75 11.99
N ASN A 329 7.88 14.71 11.64
CA ASN A 329 7.38 14.02 10.46
C ASN A 329 7.68 14.85 9.20
N GLU A 330 8.60 14.34 8.37
CA GLU A 330 9.01 15.02 7.13
C GLU A 330 7.93 15.01 6.04
N VAL A 331 7.00 14.06 6.12
CA VAL A 331 5.88 13.92 5.17
C VAL A 331 4.75 14.90 5.48
N PHE A 332 4.61 15.29 6.75
CA PHE A 332 3.56 16.22 7.23
C PHE A 332 3.95 17.68 7.17
N ARG A 333 5.17 18.01 6.76
CA ARG A 333 5.72 19.38 6.85
C ARG A 333 4.75 20.48 6.42
N ASP A 334 4.06 20.32 5.28
CA ASP A 334 3.15 21.33 4.73
C ASP A 334 1.81 21.40 5.49
N ILE A 335 1.45 20.37 6.27
CA ILE A 335 0.20 20.30 7.03
C ILE A 335 0.39 20.45 8.55
N LEU A 336 1.62 20.57 9.05
CA LEU A 336 1.89 20.83 10.48
C LEU A 336 1.12 22.03 11.07
N PRO A 337 0.84 23.12 10.30
CA PRO A 337 0.02 24.22 10.81
C PRO A 337 -1.40 23.84 11.22
N LEU A 338 -1.90 22.66 10.81
CA LEU A 338 -3.18 22.10 11.28
C LEU A 338 -3.12 21.60 12.72
N ARG A 339 -1.93 21.43 13.30
CA ARG A 339 -1.60 21.12 14.70
C ARG A 339 -2.01 19.73 15.20
N ARG A 340 -3.21 19.24 14.91
CA ARG A 340 -3.79 18.03 15.50
C ARG A 340 -4.45 17.13 14.45
N TYR A 341 -4.52 15.84 14.71
CA TYR A 341 -5.21 14.90 13.83
C TYR A 341 -6.69 15.22 13.65
N SER A 342 -7.38 15.67 14.69
CA SER A 342 -8.79 16.10 14.59
C SER A 342 -9.01 17.25 13.59
N ASN A 343 -8.00 18.05 13.30
CA ASN A 343 -8.06 19.15 12.35
C ASN A 343 -7.79 18.73 10.89
N LEU A 344 -7.62 17.44 10.62
CA LEU A 344 -7.53 16.90 9.26
C LEU A 344 -8.91 16.75 8.58
N PHE A 345 -9.99 17.19 9.23
CA PHE A 345 -11.36 17.03 8.78
C PHE A 345 -12.13 18.34 8.85
N ASN A 346 -13.13 18.51 7.98
CA ASN A 346 -14.20 19.45 8.27
C ASN A 346 -15.17 18.82 9.29
N PRO A 347 -16.10 19.60 9.89
CA PRO A 347 -16.97 19.05 10.95
C PRO A 347 -17.86 17.88 10.53
N ARG A 348 -18.35 17.83 9.25
CA ARG A 348 -19.14 16.71 8.76
C ARG A 348 -18.28 15.47 8.54
N GLN A 349 -17.08 15.65 8.01
CA GLN A 349 -16.10 14.57 7.91
C GLN A 349 -15.72 14.04 9.30
N ALA A 350 -15.41 14.93 10.26
CA ALA A 350 -15.10 14.57 11.63
C ALA A 350 -16.25 13.81 12.31
N LEU A 351 -17.49 14.28 12.11
CA LEU A 351 -18.69 13.58 12.61
C LEU A 351 -18.80 12.17 12.04
N ALA A 352 -18.61 12.02 10.74
CA ALA A 352 -18.70 10.72 10.08
C ALA A 352 -17.64 9.73 10.62
N ILE A 353 -16.40 10.20 10.75
CA ILE A 353 -15.30 9.37 11.28
C ILE A 353 -15.53 9.03 12.76
N GLU A 354 -15.95 9.98 13.60
CA GLU A 354 -16.27 9.73 15.00
C GLU A 354 -17.36 8.66 15.17
N MET A 355 -18.46 8.77 14.42
CA MET A 355 -19.55 7.79 14.49
C MET A 355 -19.12 6.40 14.05
N LEU A 356 -18.30 6.32 12.99
CA LEU A 356 -17.70 5.07 12.54
C LEU A 356 -16.78 4.47 13.62
N MET A 357 -15.89 5.28 14.19
CA MET A 357 -14.96 4.85 15.23
C MET A 357 -15.70 4.32 16.46
N ARG A 358 -16.73 5.02 16.94
CA ARG A 358 -17.54 4.58 18.07
C ARG A 358 -18.23 3.24 17.82
N TYR A 359 -18.86 3.11 16.65
CA TYR A 359 -19.53 1.86 16.29
C TYR A 359 -18.54 0.71 16.22
N VAL A 360 -17.45 0.87 15.47
CA VAL A 360 -16.45 -0.18 15.28
C VAL A 360 -15.82 -0.58 16.61
N LYS A 361 -15.46 0.38 17.47
CA LYS A 361 -14.90 0.10 18.79
C LYS A 361 -15.87 -0.68 19.68
N SER A 362 -17.13 -0.26 19.77
CA SER A 362 -18.16 -0.98 20.52
C SER A 362 -18.34 -2.39 19.98
N ARG A 363 -18.35 -2.52 18.64
CA ARG A 363 -18.58 -3.82 18.01
C ARG A 363 -17.40 -4.78 18.23
N ILE A 364 -16.17 -4.29 18.24
CA ILE A 364 -14.98 -5.10 18.57
C ILE A 364 -15.10 -5.67 19.97
N ARG A 365 -15.50 -4.88 20.98
CA ARG A 365 -15.70 -5.36 22.36
C ARG A 365 -16.70 -6.53 22.40
N GLU A 366 -17.86 -6.38 21.77
CA GLU A 366 -18.88 -7.44 21.71
C GLU A 366 -18.39 -8.70 20.99
N LEU A 367 -17.61 -8.53 19.91
CA LEU A 367 -17.02 -9.65 19.16
C LEU A 367 -16.00 -10.40 20.01
N VAL A 368 -15.14 -9.69 20.72
CA VAL A 368 -14.12 -10.28 21.58
C VAL A 368 -14.72 -11.00 22.75
N GLU A 369 -15.73 -10.43 23.42
CA GLU A 369 -16.46 -11.08 24.51
C GLU A 369 -17.10 -12.41 24.10
N ARG A 370 -17.58 -12.52 22.85
CA ARG A 370 -18.26 -13.72 22.34
C ARG A 370 -17.34 -14.72 21.66
N GLU A 371 -16.33 -14.26 20.97
CA GLU A 371 -15.57 -15.05 19.97
C GLU A 371 -14.03 -15.01 20.25
N GLY A 372 -13.60 -14.31 21.29
CA GLY A 372 -12.19 -14.23 21.68
C GLY A 372 -11.30 -13.69 20.56
N GLU A 373 -10.18 -14.35 20.30
CA GLU A 373 -9.21 -13.95 19.27
C GLU A 373 -9.82 -13.91 17.85
N PHE A 374 -10.80 -14.75 17.55
CA PHE A 374 -11.52 -14.68 16.27
C PHE A 374 -12.29 -13.37 16.13
N GLY A 375 -12.90 -12.89 17.23
CA GLY A 375 -13.54 -11.58 17.28
C GLY A 375 -12.56 -10.44 17.04
N VAL A 376 -11.33 -10.53 17.58
CA VAL A 376 -10.25 -9.58 17.30
C VAL A 376 -9.91 -9.57 15.80
N ALA A 377 -9.79 -10.75 15.19
CA ALA A 377 -9.49 -10.88 13.77
C ALA A 377 -10.58 -10.22 12.90
N VAL A 378 -11.87 -10.47 13.18
CA VAL A 378 -12.99 -9.83 12.49
C VAL A 378 -12.95 -8.30 12.65
N GLY A 379 -12.72 -7.84 13.89
CA GLY A 379 -12.63 -6.41 14.22
C GLY A 379 -11.53 -5.69 13.45
N LEU A 380 -10.39 -6.33 13.23
CA LEU A 380 -9.27 -5.74 12.48
C LEU A 380 -9.68 -5.32 11.06
N TYR A 381 -10.47 -6.12 10.34
CA TYR A 381 -10.93 -5.73 8.99
C TYR A 381 -11.88 -4.53 9.01
N LEU A 382 -12.72 -4.40 10.04
CA LEU A 382 -13.58 -3.23 10.21
C LEU A 382 -12.75 -1.96 10.41
N VAL A 383 -11.67 -2.05 11.20
CA VAL A 383 -10.78 -0.91 11.48
C VAL A 383 -9.93 -0.55 10.25
N LEU A 384 -9.39 -1.53 9.53
CA LEU A 384 -8.66 -1.27 8.28
C LEU A 384 -9.56 -0.64 7.21
N GLY A 385 -10.84 -1.03 7.17
CA GLY A 385 -11.83 -0.36 6.33
C GLY A 385 -12.14 1.07 6.76
N LEU A 386 -12.18 1.33 8.07
CA LEU A 386 -12.30 2.69 8.61
C LEU A 386 -11.11 3.57 8.16
N ASP A 387 -9.88 3.07 8.23
CA ASP A 387 -8.71 3.80 7.75
C ASP A 387 -8.81 4.16 6.26
N ARG A 388 -9.34 3.23 5.44
CA ARG A 388 -9.62 3.55 4.04
C ARG A 388 -10.69 4.64 3.89
N VAL A 389 -11.72 4.65 4.73
CA VAL A 389 -12.70 5.76 4.74
C VAL A 389 -12.02 7.07 5.12
N ILE A 390 -11.12 7.08 6.10
CA ILE A 390 -10.35 8.26 6.50
C ILE A 390 -9.51 8.79 5.32
N ASP A 391 -8.85 7.90 4.59
CA ASP A 391 -8.03 8.26 3.43
C ASP A 391 -8.84 8.95 2.32
N PHE A 392 -10.10 8.55 2.13
CA PHE A 392 -11.02 9.16 1.15
C PHE A 392 -11.91 10.28 1.71
N ASN A 393 -11.84 10.58 3.00
CA ASN A 393 -12.75 11.53 3.67
C ASN A 393 -12.03 12.46 4.64
N SER A 394 -10.98 13.13 4.18
CA SER A 394 -10.29 14.19 4.92
C SER A 394 -10.20 15.48 4.08
N ILE A 395 -9.76 16.57 4.67
CA ILE A 395 -9.49 17.81 3.92
C ILE A 395 -8.25 17.69 3.02
N LEU A 396 -7.52 16.58 3.05
CA LEU A 396 -6.34 16.33 2.20
C LEU A 396 -6.68 15.64 0.87
N THR A 397 -7.92 15.19 0.69
CA THR A 397 -8.40 14.59 -0.57
C THR A 397 -8.37 15.62 -1.69
N THR A 398 -8.30 15.16 -2.94
CA THR A 398 -8.36 16.04 -4.10
C THR A 398 -9.37 15.51 -5.12
N TRP A 399 -9.80 16.38 -6.04
CA TRP A 399 -10.68 15.97 -7.13
C TRP A 399 -9.88 15.57 -8.39
N ASN A 400 -10.15 14.38 -8.89
CA ASN A 400 -9.57 13.89 -10.14
C ASN A 400 -10.57 14.07 -11.30
N TYR A 401 -10.50 15.19 -11.99
CA TYR A 401 -11.42 15.53 -13.09
C TYR A 401 -11.28 14.62 -14.31
N GLU A 402 -10.15 13.91 -14.49
CA GLU A 402 -9.96 12.98 -15.60
C GLU A 402 -10.73 11.67 -15.42
N GLN A 403 -10.88 11.24 -14.16
CA GLN A 403 -11.59 10.03 -13.76
C GLN A 403 -12.94 10.32 -13.09
N GLU A 404 -13.24 11.61 -12.88
CA GLU A 404 -14.45 12.09 -12.20
C GLU A 404 -14.67 11.41 -10.84
N SER A 405 -13.62 11.36 -10.05
CA SER A 405 -13.58 10.64 -8.77
C SER A 405 -12.76 11.36 -7.72
N ILE A 406 -13.04 11.05 -6.47
CA ILE A 406 -12.23 11.49 -5.33
C ILE A 406 -10.88 10.76 -5.37
N ARG A 407 -9.79 11.53 -5.26
CA ARG A 407 -8.47 10.99 -5.00
C ARG A 407 -8.24 11.00 -3.49
N ASP A 408 -7.76 9.91 -2.96
CA ASP A 408 -7.41 9.70 -1.56
C ASP A 408 -6.40 10.75 -1.04
N SER A 409 -6.34 10.93 0.26
CA SER A 409 -5.40 11.82 0.95
C SER A 409 -3.96 11.42 0.68
N THR A 410 -3.69 10.11 0.66
CA THR A 410 -2.39 9.56 0.31
C THR A 410 -2.02 9.80 -1.15
N GLY A 411 -2.98 10.06 -2.03
CA GLY A 411 -2.75 10.49 -3.41
C GLY A 411 -1.98 11.80 -3.53
N SER A 412 -2.15 12.73 -2.58
CA SER A 412 -1.34 13.95 -2.52
C SER A 412 0.11 13.66 -2.15
N TYR A 413 0.35 12.74 -1.22
CA TYR A 413 1.68 12.25 -0.87
C TYR A 413 2.38 11.63 -2.09
N TYR A 414 1.73 10.74 -2.82
CA TYR A 414 2.31 10.12 -4.01
C TYR A 414 2.72 11.15 -5.07
N LYS A 415 1.95 12.22 -5.21
CA LYS A 415 2.22 13.29 -6.19
C LYS A 415 3.39 14.17 -5.79
N PHE A 416 3.54 14.51 -4.49
CA PHE A 416 4.46 15.52 -4.00
C PHE A 416 5.52 14.98 -3.02
N ARG A 417 5.46 13.71 -2.62
CA ARG A 417 6.23 13.09 -1.53
C ARG A 417 6.02 13.73 -0.16
N GLU A 418 4.89 14.39 0.00
CA GLU A 418 4.43 15.01 1.24
C GLU A 418 2.93 15.22 1.13
N PHE A 419 2.25 15.29 2.26
CA PHE A 419 0.85 15.68 2.28
C PHE A 419 0.72 17.17 2.00
N ARG A 420 -0.15 17.54 1.05
CA ARG A 420 -0.37 18.93 0.64
C ARG A 420 -1.84 19.26 0.55
N LEU A 421 -2.14 20.53 0.80
CA LEU A 421 -3.44 21.13 0.54
C LEU A 421 -3.45 21.81 -0.83
N GLU A 422 -4.58 21.72 -1.54
CA GLU A 422 -4.87 22.48 -2.76
C GLU A 422 -5.98 23.50 -2.48
N GLY A 423 -6.35 24.35 -3.45
CA GLY A 423 -7.43 25.35 -3.28
C GLY A 423 -8.82 24.73 -3.06
N VAL A 424 -8.98 23.45 -3.41
CA VAL A 424 -10.21 22.68 -3.21
C VAL A 424 -9.89 21.31 -2.61
N TYR A 425 -10.91 20.66 -2.08
CA TYR A 425 -10.88 19.23 -1.75
C TYR A 425 -12.22 18.58 -2.10
N ALA A 426 -12.24 17.27 -2.15
CA ALA A 426 -13.46 16.50 -2.38
C ALA A 426 -13.91 15.82 -1.10
N GLU A 427 -15.21 15.79 -0.83
CA GLU A 427 -15.79 15.12 0.32
C GLU A 427 -16.64 13.93 -0.10
N ALA A 428 -16.34 12.78 0.49
CA ALA A 428 -16.99 11.51 0.18
C ALA A 428 -18.39 11.38 0.84
N ILE A 429 -19.28 10.64 0.20
CA ILE A 429 -20.61 10.34 0.73
C ILE A 429 -20.53 9.04 1.55
N VAL A 430 -20.08 9.17 2.79
CA VAL A 430 -19.77 8.01 3.66
C VAL A 430 -20.94 7.04 3.82
N PRO A 431 -22.20 7.49 4.16
CA PRO A 431 -23.29 6.55 4.47
C PRO A 431 -23.85 5.82 3.25
N PHE A 432 -23.72 6.36 2.03
CA PHE A 432 -24.42 5.83 0.87
C PHE A 432 -23.51 5.22 -0.21
N LYS A 433 -22.23 5.62 -0.27
CA LYS A 433 -21.32 5.23 -1.35
C LYS A 433 -19.99 4.67 -0.84
N THR A 434 -19.34 5.39 0.08
CA THR A 434 -17.95 5.11 0.45
C THR A 434 -17.78 3.76 1.13
N LEU A 435 -18.63 3.40 2.10
CA LEU A 435 -18.57 2.12 2.80
C LEU A 435 -18.82 0.94 1.87
N GLU A 436 -19.82 1.07 0.98
CA GLU A 436 -20.12 0.04 -0.02
C GLU A 436 -18.90 -0.22 -0.92
N TRP A 437 -18.25 0.84 -1.37
CA TRP A 437 -17.07 0.73 -2.22
C TRP A 437 -15.83 0.24 -1.47
N VAL A 438 -15.61 0.69 -0.22
CA VAL A 438 -14.45 0.27 0.58
C VAL A 438 -14.49 -1.22 0.89
N PHE A 439 -15.66 -1.76 1.17
CA PHE A 439 -15.79 -3.15 1.60
C PHE A 439 -16.29 -4.10 0.51
N GLU A 440 -17.17 -3.67 -0.37
CA GLU A 440 -17.85 -4.52 -1.39
C GLU A 440 -18.36 -5.84 -0.82
N PRO A 441 -19.29 -5.84 0.18
CA PRO A 441 -19.71 -7.07 0.84
C PRO A 441 -20.48 -8.03 -0.07
N ASP A 442 -21.11 -7.51 -1.11
CA ASP A 442 -21.88 -8.24 -2.13
C ASP A 442 -21.21 -8.12 -3.52
N ALA A 443 -19.87 -8.10 -3.56
CA ALA A 443 -19.12 -7.99 -4.80
C ALA A 443 -19.54 -9.06 -5.81
N LYS A 444 -19.89 -8.60 -7.01
CA LYS A 444 -20.12 -9.42 -8.20
C LYS A 444 -18.84 -9.54 -9.00
N ASP A 445 -18.81 -10.48 -9.95
CA ASP A 445 -17.64 -10.87 -10.75
C ASP A 445 -16.91 -9.72 -11.50
N ASP A 446 -17.40 -8.48 -11.45
CA ASP A 446 -16.82 -7.32 -12.15
C ASP A 446 -16.34 -6.20 -11.21
N THR A 447 -16.55 -6.37 -9.92
CA THR A 447 -16.09 -5.47 -8.86
C THR A 447 -15.18 -6.26 -7.94
N ALA A 448 -14.01 -5.76 -7.64
CA ALA A 448 -13.06 -6.44 -6.76
C ALA A 448 -12.12 -5.43 -6.07
N GLY A 449 -12.57 -4.18 -5.94
CA GLY A 449 -11.81 -3.10 -5.33
C GLY A 449 -11.89 -3.04 -3.82
N GLY A 450 -12.84 -3.75 -3.21
CA GLY A 450 -13.11 -3.72 -1.78
C GLY A 450 -12.33 -4.74 -0.95
N ILE A 451 -12.53 -4.69 0.36
CA ILE A 451 -11.88 -5.59 1.33
C ILE A 451 -12.44 -7.01 1.24
N CYS A 452 -13.76 -7.17 1.11
CA CYS A 452 -14.38 -8.50 1.12
C CYS A 452 -13.95 -9.40 -0.05
N PRO A 453 -13.85 -8.92 -1.31
CA PRO A 453 -13.35 -9.74 -2.41
C PRO A 453 -11.95 -10.29 -2.19
N ILE A 454 -11.01 -9.44 -1.77
CA ILE A 454 -9.64 -9.90 -1.52
C ILE A 454 -9.55 -10.80 -0.30
N LEU A 455 -10.30 -10.53 0.77
CA LEU A 455 -10.34 -11.39 1.94
C LEU A 455 -10.82 -12.81 1.56
N ARG A 456 -11.85 -12.91 0.72
CA ARG A 456 -12.33 -14.20 0.22
C ARG A 456 -11.22 -14.96 -0.50
N GLU A 457 -10.52 -14.30 -1.44
CA GLU A 457 -9.42 -14.91 -2.18
C GLU A 457 -8.29 -15.38 -1.26
N LEU A 458 -7.90 -14.53 -0.29
CA LEU A 458 -6.85 -14.88 0.67
C LEU A 458 -7.25 -16.08 1.53
N CYS A 459 -8.48 -16.13 2.02
CA CYS A 459 -9.01 -17.25 2.78
C CYS A 459 -9.00 -18.56 1.96
N GLU A 460 -9.40 -18.50 0.68
CA GLU A 460 -9.39 -19.65 -0.23
C GLU A 460 -7.96 -20.16 -0.51
N LYS A 461 -7.00 -19.25 -0.73
CA LYS A 461 -5.60 -19.60 -1.07
C LYS A 461 -4.77 -20.05 0.13
N LEU A 462 -5.10 -19.60 1.32
CA LEU A 462 -4.38 -19.88 2.55
C LEU A 462 -5.09 -20.93 3.43
N ASP A 463 -6.17 -21.53 2.95
CA ASP A 463 -6.91 -22.55 3.70
C ASP A 463 -5.99 -23.70 4.17
N GLY A 464 -6.13 -24.08 5.44
CA GLY A 464 -5.32 -25.12 6.07
C GLY A 464 -3.82 -24.80 6.26
N LYS A 465 -3.42 -23.52 6.17
CA LYS A 465 -2.00 -23.08 6.28
C LYS A 465 -1.70 -22.28 7.56
N GLY A 466 -2.56 -22.35 8.56
CA GLY A 466 -2.40 -21.58 9.79
C GLY A 466 -1.09 -21.86 10.55
N ASP A 467 -0.60 -23.10 10.51
CA ASP A 467 0.68 -23.52 11.09
C ASP A 467 1.91 -23.12 10.24
N LYS A 468 1.71 -22.65 9.03
CA LYS A 468 2.75 -22.22 8.07
C LYS A 468 3.04 -20.72 8.11
N VAL A 469 2.36 -19.94 8.92
CA VAL A 469 2.49 -18.49 8.94
C VAL A 469 2.79 -18.00 10.33
N GLU A 470 3.83 -17.18 10.44
CA GLU A 470 4.16 -16.42 11.66
C GLU A 470 4.40 -14.97 11.31
N VAL A 471 3.78 -14.06 12.07
CA VAL A 471 3.91 -12.62 11.90
C VAL A 471 4.40 -11.99 13.19
N TYR A 472 5.48 -11.20 13.10
CA TYR A 472 6.11 -10.54 14.23
C TYR A 472 6.24 -9.03 13.99
N LEU A 473 5.96 -8.24 15.00
CA LEU A 473 6.43 -6.85 15.06
C LEU A 473 7.86 -6.89 15.62
N ALA A 474 8.83 -6.72 14.75
CA ALA A 474 10.23 -6.96 15.09
C ALA A 474 11.19 -6.01 14.36
N ASP A 475 12.33 -5.77 14.96
CA ASP A 475 13.40 -4.97 14.37
C ASP A 475 14.35 -5.87 13.56
N ALA A 476 14.57 -5.52 12.30
CA ALA A 476 15.51 -6.23 11.45
C ALA A 476 16.99 -6.08 11.91
N LEU A 477 17.27 -5.14 12.81
CA LEU A 477 18.61 -4.88 13.33
C LEU A 477 19.00 -5.78 14.51
N ASP A 478 18.06 -6.55 15.09
CA ASP A 478 18.30 -7.46 16.21
C ASP A 478 17.49 -8.77 16.15
N LEU A 479 17.10 -9.16 14.96
CA LEU A 479 16.20 -10.28 14.67
C LEU A 479 16.65 -11.61 15.26
N PHE A 480 17.95 -11.93 15.20
CA PHE A 480 18.49 -13.22 15.67
C PHE A 480 18.36 -13.39 17.18
N ARG A 481 18.40 -12.28 17.92
CA ARG A 481 18.21 -12.30 19.38
C ARG A 481 16.81 -12.79 19.78
N HIS A 482 15.80 -12.46 18.97
CA HIS A 482 14.40 -12.72 19.29
C HIS A 482 13.83 -13.96 18.58
N LEU A 483 14.28 -14.24 17.34
CA LEU A 483 13.81 -15.35 16.52
C LEU A 483 14.85 -16.49 16.53
N ASN A 484 14.92 -17.28 17.56
CA ASN A 484 15.85 -18.40 17.63
C ASN A 484 15.52 -19.52 16.61
N VAL A 485 15.56 -19.17 15.32
CA VAL A 485 15.23 -20.04 14.18
C VAL A 485 16.28 -19.94 13.09
N LYS A 486 16.53 -21.03 12.36
CA LYS A 486 17.35 -21.05 11.15
C LYS A 486 16.46 -21.20 9.92
N VAL A 487 16.62 -20.30 8.95
CA VAL A 487 15.79 -20.25 7.74
C VAL A 487 16.53 -20.73 6.50
N ASP A 488 15.81 -21.30 5.53
CA ASP A 488 16.37 -21.76 4.25
C ASP A 488 16.59 -20.59 3.28
N VAL A 489 15.72 -19.59 3.33
CA VAL A 489 15.76 -18.41 2.45
C VAL A 489 15.40 -17.16 3.25
N VAL A 490 16.20 -16.14 3.10
CA VAL A 490 15.81 -14.74 3.40
C VAL A 490 15.49 -14.09 2.07
N ASN A 491 14.23 -13.74 1.85
CA ASN A 491 13.78 -12.99 0.67
C ASN A 491 13.28 -11.63 1.12
N VAL A 492 13.99 -10.58 0.80
CA VAL A 492 13.81 -9.25 1.38
C VAL A 492 13.80 -8.14 0.35
N ASP A 493 12.82 -7.23 0.48
CA ASP A 493 12.72 -5.98 -0.25
C ASP A 493 12.90 -4.82 0.74
N PRO A 494 14.13 -4.38 1.03
CA PRO A 494 14.39 -3.34 2.02
C PRO A 494 13.91 -1.97 1.52
N PRO A 495 13.73 -0.99 2.41
CA PRO A 495 13.57 0.39 2.00
C PRO A 495 14.73 0.87 1.12
N TYR A 496 14.42 1.59 0.02
CA TYR A 496 15.42 2.00 -0.94
C TYR A 496 16.04 3.36 -0.59
N TYR A 497 17.03 3.32 0.26
CA TYR A 497 17.90 4.42 0.62
C TYR A 497 17.15 5.69 1.11
N ASP A 498 16.60 6.55 0.23
CA ASP A 498 15.90 7.81 0.55
C ASP A 498 14.53 7.95 -0.14
N GLN A 499 13.95 6.84 -0.63
CA GLN A 499 12.76 6.92 -1.48
C GLN A 499 11.47 7.17 -0.71
N HIS A 500 11.19 6.41 0.35
CA HIS A 500 9.97 6.48 1.14
C HIS A 500 10.27 6.37 2.63
N ILE A 501 9.73 7.31 3.42
CA ILE A 501 9.76 7.27 4.88
C ILE A 501 8.47 6.59 5.34
N TYR A 502 8.53 5.27 5.56
CA TYR A 502 7.35 4.46 5.86
C TYR A 502 6.73 4.79 7.21
N SER A 503 7.54 5.07 8.22
CA SER A 503 7.09 5.49 9.54
C SER A 503 6.30 6.79 9.47
N ASP A 504 6.82 7.81 8.79
CA ASP A 504 6.15 9.11 8.65
C ASP A 504 4.83 9.01 7.86
N PHE A 505 4.78 8.14 6.84
CA PHE A 505 3.55 7.88 6.10
C PHE A 505 2.50 7.17 6.95
N SER A 506 2.89 6.15 7.71
CA SER A 506 1.98 5.35 8.53
C SER A 506 1.43 6.11 9.74
N GLU A 507 2.10 7.19 10.18
CA GLU A 507 1.57 8.09 11.20
C GLU A 507 0.26 8.78 10.80
N PHE A 508 -0.06 8.83 9.48
CA PHE A 508 -1.39 9.30 9.05
C PHE A 508 -2.52 8.38 9.56
N PHE A 509 -2.28 7.09 9.67
CA PHE A 509 -3.28 6.07 10.04
C PHE A 509 -3.22 5.64 11.51
N TRP A 510 -2.01 5.51 12.06
CA TRP A 510 -1.79 4.90 13.35
C TRP A 510 -2.65 5.45 14.51
N PRO A 511 -2.82 6.77 14.71
CA PRO A 511 -3.61 7.28 15.84
C PRO A 511 -5.08 6.86 15.79
N PHE A 512 -5.66 6.70 14.60
CA PHE A 512 -7.03 6.24 14.44
C PHE A 512 -7.15 4.74 14.74
N LEU A 513 -6.25 3.92 14.18
CA LEU A 513 -6.14 2.50 14.50
C LEU A 513 -6.01 2.27 16.01
N ARG A 514 -5.03 2.92 16.61
CA ARG A 514 -4.76 2.83 18.04
C ARG A 514 -5.96 3.22 18.90
N SER A 515 -6.67 4.29 18.53
CA SER A 515 -7.82 4.78 19.30
C SER A 515 -8.98 3.77 19.30
N VAL A 516 -9.26 3.15 18.16
CA VAL A 516 -10.33 2.16 18.03
C VAL A 516 -9.92 0.82 18.66
N LEU A 517 -8.68 0.40 18.45
CA LEU A 517 -8.15 -0.89 18.92
C LEU A 517 -7.69 -0.89 20.38
N SER A 518 -7.83 0.23 21.11
CA SER A 518 -7.25 0.42 22.45
C SER A 518 -7.58 -0.70 23.46
N ASP A 519 -8.69 -1.38 23.29
CA ASP A 519 -9.16 -2.42 24.23
C ASP A 519 -8.63 -3.83 23.86
N VAL A 520 -7.98 -3.97 22.71
CA VAL A 520 -7.48 -5.26 22.18
C VAL A 520 -6.03 -5.21 21.73
N LEU A 521 -5.29 -4.15 22.09
CA LEU A 521 -3.90 -3.97 21.70
C LEU A 521 -3.00 -5.10 22.19
N ASP A 522 -3.17 -5.55 23.43
CA ASP A 522 -2.34 -6.62 24.01
C ASP A 522 -2.49 -7.92 23.23
N GLU A 523 -3.72 -8.28 22.82
CA GLU A 523 -3.95 -9.48 22.00
C GLU A 523 -3.43 -9.33 20.57
N LEU A 524 -3.65 -8.17 19.95
CA LEU A 524 -3.17 -7.91 18.60
C LEU A 524 -1.64 -7.90 18.52
N PHE A 525 -0.99 -7.33 19.52
CA PHE A 525 0.47 -7.14 19.55
C PHE A 525 1.18 -8.15 20.46
N LYS A 526 0.59 -9.33 20.70
CA LYS A 526 1.23 -10.39 21.49
C LYS A 526 2.57 -10.89 20.91
N ASN A 527 2.78 -10.72 19.61
CA ASN A 527 4.03 -11.02 18.91
C ASN A 527 4.90 -9.74 18.72
N ASN A 528 4.76 -8.75 19.58
CA ASN A 528 5.64 -7.58 19.61
C ASN A 528 6.98 -7.94 20.25
N LEU A 529 8.05 -7.82 19.49
CA LEU A 529 9.43 -8.08 19.91
C LEU A 529 10.27 -6.78 19.99
N LEU A 530 9.64 -5.61 19.86
CA LEU A 530 10.34 -4.32 19.96
C LEU A 530 10.57 -3.94 21.44
N ASP A 531 11.82 -3.75 21.82
CA ASP A 531 12.20 -3.39 23.21
C ASP A 531 11.79 -1.96 23.59
N ASN A 532 11.78 -1.02 22.63
CA ASN A 532 11.65 0.42 22.89
C ASN A 532 10.31 1.03 22.44
N TRP A 533 9.32 0.21 22.09
CA TRP A 533 8.03 0.69 21.65
C TRP A 533 6.87 -0.15 22.18
N THR A 534 5.78 0.50 22.53
CA THR A 534 4.55 -0.16 22.98
C THR A 534 3.35 0.26 22.12
N PRO A 535 2.36 -0.63 21.93
CA PRO A 535 1.15 -0.30 21.14
C PRO A 535 0.29 0.81 21.76
N THR A 536 0.57 1.19 23.01
CA THR A 536 -0.09 2.33 23.66
C THR A 536 0.47 3.69 23.24
N SER A 537 1.61 3.74 22.51
CA SER A 537 2.15 4.96 21.94
C SER A 537 1.21 5.57 20.90
N TRP A 538 1.12 6.90 20.86
CA TRP A 538 0.40 7.64 19.82
C TRP A 538 1.16 7.76 18.50
N TYR A 539 2.45 7.46 18.52
CA TYR A 539 3.34 7.58 17.37
C TYR A 539 4.02 6.24 17.07
N VAL A 540 4.33 6.02 15.81
CA VAL A 540 5.05 4.82 15.38
C VAL A 540 6.54 4.92 15.72
N PRO A 541 7.25 3.77 15.87
CA PRO A 541 8.69 3.78 16.06
C PRO A 541 9.41 4.24 14.78
N LYS A 542 10.51 4.99 14.91
CA LYS A 542 11.26 5.58 13.79
C LYS A 542 12.76 5.34 13.86
N GLU A 543 13.30 5.11 15.06
CA GLU A 543 14.74 5.14 15.31
C GLU A 543 15.51 4.09 14.50
N HIS A 544 14.96 2.89 14.35
CA HIS A 544 15.62 1.77 13.67
C HIS A 544 15.12 1.56 12.23
N GLU A 545 14.24 2.41 11.72
CA GLU A 545 13.85 2.35 10.30
C GLU A 545 15.10 2.44 9.41
N VAL A 546 15.28 1.46 8.50
CA VAL A 546 16.44 1.35 7.63
C VAL A 546 16.30 2.28 6.43
N ILE A 547 16.44 3.59 6.68
CA ILE A 547 16.27 4.64 5.67
C ILE A 547 17.19 5.81 5.92
N SER A 548 17.50 6.59 4.87
CA SER A 548 18.17 7.88 4.97
C SER A 548 17.13 9.01 5.07
N ARG A 549 17.08 9.69 6.21
CA ARG A 549 16.20 10.85 6.45
C ARG A 549 16.89 12.15 6.02
N ARG A 550 16.11 13.17 5.61
CA ARG A 550 16.62 14.51 5.26
C ARG A 550 17.28 15.21 6.46
N SER A 551 16.82 14.90 7.66
CA SER A 551 17.39 15.39 8.93
C SER A 551 18.82 14.93 9.22
N GLY A 552 19.37 13.98 8.46
CA GLY A 552 20.76 13.52 8.55
C GLY A 552 21.09 12.65 9.77
N ASN A 553 20.13 12.33 10.62
CA ASN A 553 20.38 11.66 11.92
C ASN A 553 20.50 10.13 11.84
N SER A 554 20.41 9.50 10.67
CA SER A 554 20.56 8.05 10.54
C SER A 554 21.29 7.66 9.27
N SER A 555 22.34 6.85 9.41
CA SER A 555 23.05 6.28 8.28
C SER A 555 22.34 5.02 7.79
N PHE A 556 21.71 5.06 6.62
CA PHE A 556 21.20 3.87 5.92
C PHE A 556 22.29 2.79 5.86
N ARG A 557 23.52 3.15 5.54
CA ARG A 557 24.65 2.24 5.36
C ARG A 557 24.92 1.38 6.60
N GLU A 558 24.93 1.99 7.78
CA GLU A 558 25.21 1.30 9.04
C GLU A 558 24.06 0.39 9.44
N LYS A 559 22.83 0.90 9.40
CA LYS A 559 21.62 0.10 9.70
C LYS A 559 21.44 -1.06 8.74
N PHE A 560 21.64 -0.83 7.44
CA PHE A 560 21.52 -1.88 6.45
C PHE A 560 22.58 -2.96 6.61
N LYS A 561 23.84 -2.57 6.95
CA LYS A 561 24.89 -3.53 7.28
C LYS A 561 24.54 -4.35 8.52
N GLN A 562 23.99 -3.72 9.58
CA GLN A 562 23.55 -4.44 10.77
C GLN A 562 22.43 -5.42 10.46
N ALA A 563 21.40 -4.99 9.71
CA ALA A 563 20.32 -5.87 9.28
C ALA A 563 20.83 -7.08 8.47
N LEU A 564 21.79 -6.88 7.55
CA LEU A 564 22.40 -7.99 6.79
C LEU A 564 23.20 -8.94 7.69
N ALA A 565 23.86 -8.44 8.73
CA ALA A 565 24.54 -9.28 9.70
C ALA A 565 23.55 -10.18 10.45
N GLU A 566 22.40 -9.63 10.87
CA GLU A 566 21.32 -10.40 11.49
C GLU A 566 20.72 -11.45 10.52
N MET A 567 20.50 -11.07 9.25
CA MET A 567 20.07 -12.01 8.21
C MET A 567 21.11 -13.13 7.99
N SER A 568 22.41 -12.84 8.03
CA SER A 568 23.47 -13.84 7.95
C SER A 568 23.43 -14.80 9.14
N ASN A 569 23.20 -14.27 10.35
CA ASN A 569 23.11 -15.08 11.56
C ASN A 569 21.90 -16.04 11.54
N ILE A 570 20.75 -15.59 11.04
CA ILE A 570 19.52 -16.40 11.01
C ILE A 570 19.48 -17.39 9.83
N LEU A 571 20.20 -17.11 8.75
CA LEU A 571 20.25 -17.96 7.57
C LEU A 571 21.01 -19.25 7.88
N LYS A 572 20.52 -20.38 7.39
CA LYS A 572 21.28 -21.67 7.38
C LYS A 572 22.57 -21.48 6.57
N ASP A 573 23.57 -22.35 6.79
CA ASP A 573 24.83 -22.25 6.07
C ASP A 573 24.66 -22.41 4.56
N GLU A 574 23.80 -23.33 4.12
CA GLU A 574 23.43 -23.52 2.71
C GLU A 574 22.23 -22.67 2.25
N GLY A 575 21.79 -21.73 3.07
CA GLY A 575 20.64 -20.87 2.79
C GLY A 575 20.95 -19.81 1.74
N LEU A 576 19.89 -19.20 1.20
CA LEU A 576 19.96 -18.15 0.18
C LEU A 576 19.44 -16.81 0.72
N LEU A 577 20.16 -15.76 0.42
CA LEU A 577 19.67 -14.39 0.47
C LEU A 577 19.18 -13.98 -0.92
N VAL A 578 17.92 -13.53 -1.02
CA VAL A 578 17.29 -12.97 -2.23
C VAL A 578 16.97 -11.51 -1.93
N LEU A 579 17.84 -10.61 -2.35
CA LEU A 579 17.75 -9.19 -2.05
C LEU A 579 17.22 -8.42 -3.24
N TRP A 580 16.10 -7.73 -3.07
CA TRP A 580 15.56 -6.82 -4.07
C TRP A 580 16.16 -5.44 -3.88
N PHE A 581 16.66 -4.82 -4.95
CA PHE A 581 17.15 -3.44 -4.84
C PHE A 581 17.03 -2.67 -6.14
N SER A 582 16.65 -1.41 -6.03
CA SER A 582 16.51 -0.49 -7.17
C SER A 582 16.78 0.96 -6.73
N HIS A 583 17.78 1.59 -7.30
CA HIS A 583 18.06 3.00 -7.03
C HIS A 583 18.83 3.67 -8.17
N LYS A 584 18.61 4.98 -8.41
CA LYS A 584 19.36 5.75 -9.43
C LYS A 584 20.75 6.19 -8.97
N SER A 585 20.97 6.32 -7.67
CA SER A 585 22.25 6.72 -7.11
C SER A 585 23.22 5.54 -7.01
N LEU A 586 24.41 5.71 -7.52
CA LEU A 586 25.52 4.74 -7.35
C LEU A 586 25.99 4.63 -5.90
N ASP A 587 25.81 5.69 -5.08
CA ASP A 587 26.20 5.64 -3.67
C ASP A 587 25.29 4.70 -2.87
N ALA A 588 24.00 4.62 -3.25
CA ALA A 588 23.09 3.62 -2.70
C ALA A 588 23.54 2.19 -3.07
N TRP A 589 23.92 1.95 -4.34
CA TRP A 589 24.46 0.66 -4.79
C TRP A 589 25.76 0.30 -4.08
N LYS A 590 26.70 1.25 -3.95
CA LYS A 590 27.94 1.02 -3.18
C LYS A 590 27.61 0.64 -1.73
N ALA A 591 26.69 1.35 -1.08
CA ALA A 591 26.28 1.03 0.29
C ALA A 591 25.78 -0.41 0.43
N VAL A 592 24.97 -0.89 -0.52
CA VAL A 592 24.43 -2.26 -0.51
C VAL A 592 25.53 -3.30 -0.77
N ILE A 593 26.39 -3.09 -1.76
CA ILE A 593 27.45 -4.03 -2.12
C ILE A 593 28.53 -4.10 -1.02
N ASP A 594 28.94 -2.96 -0.45
CA ASP A 594 29.89 -2.91 0.68
C ASP A 594 29.31 -3.61 1.92
N ALA A 595 28.00 -3.45 2.17
CA ALA A 595 27.32 -4.12 3.28
C ALA A 595 27.29 -5.64 3.07
N LEU A 596 26.91 -6.14 1.88
CA LEU A 596 26.93 -7.57 1.55
C LEU A 596 28.34 -8.16 1.74
N GLN A 597 29.37 -7.51 1.19
CA GLN A 597 30.76 -7.96 1.32
C GLN A 597 31.22 -8.01 2.77
N SER A 598 30.96 -6.95 3.53
CA SER A 598 31.41 -6.84 4.94
C SER A 598 30.68 -7.79 5.89
N THR A 599 29.52 -8.31 5.50
CA THR A 599 28.73 -9.30 6.27
C THR A 599 28.93 -10.73 5.77
N GLY A 600 29.90 -10.96 4.88
CA GLY A 600 30.33 -12.29 4.43
C GLY A 600 29.40 -12.92 3.38
N PHE A 601 28.68 -12.12 2.60
CA PHE A 601 27.91 -12.62 1.45
C PHE A 601 28.70 -12.49 0.14
N SER A 602 28.52 -13.48 -0.72
CA SER A 602 28.96 -13.46 -2.13
C SER A 602 27.76 -13.68 -3.05
N ILE A 603 27.70 -12.91 -4.13
CA ILE A 603 26.62 -13.00 -5.12
C ILE A 603 26.80 -14.25 -5.98
N THR A 604 25.72 -15.01 -6.15
CA THR A 604 25.65 -16.21 -6.99
C THR A 604 24.84 -15.98 -8.27
N ASN A 605 23.92 -15.00 -8.29
CA ASN A 605 23.22 -14.60 -9.51
C ASN A 605 22.69 -13.17 -9.39
N ILE A 606 22.45 -12.52 -10.54
CA ILE A 606 21.81 -11.20 -10.67
C ILE A 606 20.66 -11.36 -11.66
N ILE A 607 19.41 -11.11 -11.20
CA ILE A 607 18.22 -11.26 -12.02
C ILE A 607 17.53 -9.89 -12.13
N PRO A 608 17.47 -9.30 -13.32
CA PRO A 608 16.73 -8.06 -13.55
C PRO A 608 15.24 -8.37 -13.73
N LEU A 609 14.36 -7.63 -13.04
CA LEU A 609 12.92 -7.78 -13.16
C LEU A 609 12.22 -6.42 -13.31
N ILE A 610 11.12 -6.39 -14.05
CA ILE A 610 10.17 -5.28 -14.01
C ILE A 610 9.26 -5.51 -12.80
N SER A 611 9.32 -4.64 -11.80
CA SER A 611 8.49 -4.75 -10.60
C SER A 611 7.95 -3.41 -10.09
N GLU A 612 8.28 -2.31 -10.81
CA GLU A 612 7.85 -0.97 -10.48
C GLU A 612 6.81 -0.46 -11.48
N HIS A 613 5.91 0.42 -10.98
CA HIS A 613 4.91 1.01 -11.87
C HIS A 613 5.54 2.13 -12.73
N PRO A 614 5.37 2.14 -14.07
CA PRO A 614 6.05 3.08 -14.97
C PRO A 614 5.64 4.54 -14.77
N THR A 615 4.50 4.80 -14.13
CA THR A 615 3.96 6.15 -13.92
C THR A 615 4.07 6.63 -12.49
N ARG A 616 4.77 5.91 -11.59
CA ARG A 616 5.06 6.43 -10.24
C ARG A 616 5.78 7.77 -10.34
N SER A 617 5.43 8.70 -9.45
CA SER A 617 6.11 10.01 -9.36
C SER A 617 7.62 9.85 -9.15
N VAL A 618 8.03 8.78 -8.49
CA VAL A 618 9.43 8.38 -8.29
C VAL A 618 10.11 8.02 -9.63
N THR A 619 9.39 7.38 -10.57
CA THR A 619 9.92 7.05 -11.89
C THR A 619 9.76 8.17 -12.91
N ARG A 620 8.66 8.94 -12.87
CA ARG A 620 8.39 10.09 -13.76
C ARG A 620 9.16 11.36 -13.39
N GLY A 621 9.36 11.61 -12.11
CA GLY A 621 10.04 12.82 -11.61
C GLY A 621 11.55 12.83 -11.81
N GLY A 622 12.14 11.76 -12.32
CA GLY A 622 13.55 11.69 -12.69
C GLY A 622 14.53 11.63 -11.53
N VAL A 623 14.09 11.56 -10.27
CA VAL A 623 15.01 11.81 -9.15
C VAL A 623 15.57 10.54 -8.52
N THR A 624 14.80 9.47 -8.26
CA THR A 624 15.30 8.34 -7.44
C THR A 624 14.87 6.94 -7.85
N GLY A 625 13.90 6.75 -8.76
CA GLY A 625 13.33 5.44 -9.10
C GLY A 625 13.73 4.93 -10.49
N LEU A 626 14.12 3.66 -10.57
CA LEU A 626 14.22 2.89 -11.83
C LEU A 626 12.91 2.12 -12.05
N SER A 627 12.56 1.84 -13.31
CA SER A 627 11.39 1.02 -13.66
C SER A 627 11.59 -0.47 -13.39
N HIS A 628 12.83 -0.88 -13.12
CA HIS A 628 13.24 -2.25 -12.87
C HIS A 628 14.00 -2.37 -11.56
N VAL A 629 13.98 -3.58 -11.02
CA VAL A 629 14.71 -3.97 -9.82
C VAL A 629 15.76 -5.01 -10.20
N LEU A 630 16.92 -4.97 -9.55
CA LEU A 630 17.86 -6.08 -9.57
C LEU A 630 17.65 -6.95 -8.35
N ILE A 631 17.50 -8.24 -8.59
CA ILE A 631 17.47 -9.26 -7.55
C ILE A 631 18.90 -9.78 -7.41
N LEU A 632 19.52 -9.51 -6.27
CA LEU A 632 20.84 -10.06 -5.93
C LEU A 632 20.63 -11.36 -5.16
N VAL A 633 21.00 -12.48 -5.77
CA VAL A 633 21.00 -13.78 -5.11
C VAL A 633 22.38 -14.01 -4.51
N ALA A 634 22.45 -14.30 -3.23
CA ALA A 634 23.72 -14.43 -2.52
C ALA A 634 23.72 -15.60 -1.53
N ARG A 635 24.93 -16.09 -1.24
CA ARG A 635 25.23 -17.09 -0.20
C ARG A 635 26.27 -16.57 0.76
N LYS A 636 26.42 -17.22 1.91
CA LYS A 636 27.56 -17.02 2.77
C LYS A 636 28.84 -17.43 2.02
N SER A 637 29.86 -16.58 1.99
CA SER A 637 31.07 -16.78 1.18
C SER A 637 31.84 -18.07 1.50
N ASN A 638 31.77 -18.53 2.76
CA ASN A 638 32.45 -19.75 3.23
C ASN A 638 31.76 -21.05 2.79
N THR A 639 30.57 -20.98 2.16
CA THR A 639 29.78 -22.17 1.75
C THR A 639 29.73 -22.34 0.24
N LEU A 640 30.44 -21.54 -0.52
CA LEU A 640 30.43 -21.59 -1.97
C LEU A 640 31.21 -22.77 -2.50
N SER A 641 30.56 -23.54 -3.37
CA SER A 641 31.12 -24.81 -3.94
C SER A 641 31.31 -24.74 -5.46
N HIS A 642 30.97 -23.65 -6.13
CA HIS A 642 31.06 -23.53 -7.59
C HIS A 642 31.51 -22.14 -8.02
N HIS A 643 32.25 -22.10 -9.13
CA HIS A 643 32.67 -20.84 -9.77
C HIS A 643 31.54 -20.29 -10.65
N ILE A 644 31.34 -18.97 -10.59
CA ILE A 644 30.34 -18.27 -11.39
C ILE A 644 31.05 -17.47 -12.48
N ASP A 645 30.65 -17.69 -13.73
CA ASP A 645 31.17 -16.92 -14.87
C ASP A 645 30.59 -15.49 -14.83
N LYS A 646 31.45 -14.55 -14.45
CA LYS A 646 31.12 -13.11 -14.33
C LYS A 646 30.75 -12.49 -15.69
N ASP A 647 31.37 -12.92 -16.76
CA ASP A 647 31.12 -12.39 -18.10
C ASP A 647 29.79 -12.89 -18.64
N GLU A 648 29.46 -14.15 -18.40
CA GLU A 648 28.15 -14.71 -18.71
C GLU A 648 27.05 -14.01 -17.92
N LEU A 649 27.24 -13.78 -16.62
CA LEU A 649 26.29 -13.07 -15.78
C LEU A 649 26.05 -11.63 -16.27
N ARG A 650 27.14 -10.90 -16.57
CA ARG A 650 27.08 -9.55 -17.16
C ARG A 650 26.31 -9.58 -18.48
N ARG A 651 26.64 -10.49 -19.38
CA ARG A 651 26.02 -10.61 -20.71
C ARG A 651 24.51 -10.81 -20.57
N ARG A 652 24.05 -11.73 -19.73
CA ARG A 652 22.62 -12.02 -19.51
C ARG A 652 21.85 -10.78 -19.04
N VAL A 653 22.35 -10.05 -18.06
CA VAL A 653 21.68 -8.85 -17.53
C VAL A 653 21.59 -7.76 -18.59
N LEU A 654 22.67 -7.54 -19.36
CA LEU A 654 22.70 -6.52 -20.41
C LEU A 654 21.82 -6.87 -21.61
N GLU A 655 21.75 -8.13 -22.00
CA GLU A 655 20.83 -8.60 -23.04
C GLU A 655 19.38 -8.42 -22.65
N TRP A 656 19.06 -8.76 -21.40
CA TRP A 656 17.73 -8.50 -20.89
C TRP A 656 17.40 -7.02 -20.89
N ALA A 657 18.29 -6.16 -20.43
CA ALA A 657 18.07 -4.71 -20.41
C ALA A 657 17.79 -4.14 -21.82
N LYS A 658 18.44 -4.69 -22.86
CA LYS A 658 18.15 -4.34 -24.25
C LYS A 658 16.75 -4.80 -24.70
N LYS A 659 16.34 -6.01 -24.31
CA LYS A 659 15.01 -6.55 -24.59
C LYS A 659 13.90 -5.81 -23.82
N ALA A 660 14.16 -5.35 -22.61
CA ALA A 660 13.20 -4.62 -21.78
C ALA A 660 12.77 -3.29 -22.42
N LYS A 661 13.57 -2.69 -23.33
CA LYS A 661 13.16 -1.56 -24.18
C LYS A 661 11.94 -1.89 -25.08
N LEU A 662 11.64 -3.16 -25.29
CA LEU A 662 10.53 -3.62 -26.14
C LEU A 662 9.18 -3.69 -25.39
N PHE A 663 9.13 -3.43 -24.07
CA PHE A 663 7.88 -3.32 -23.32
C PHE A 663 7.33 -1.89 -23.42
N PRO A 664 6.26 -1.62 -24.18
CA PRO A 664 5.84 -0.25 -24.56
C PRO A 664 5.51 0.68 -23.39
N ALA A 665 5.22 0.12 -22.21
CA ALA A 665 4.92 0.87 -20.99
C ALA A 665 6.15 1.17 -20.12
N TYR A 666 7.31 0.59 -20.44
CA TYR A 666 8.54 0.64 -19.64
C TYR A 666 9.71 1.15 -20.47
N GLU A 667 9.64 2.42 -20.86
CA GLU A 667 10.77 3.10 -21.52
C GLU A 667 11.96 3.16 -20.55
N ILE A 668 12.93 2.27 -20.74
CA ILE A 668 14.23 2.37 -20.08
C ILE A 668 15.02 3.46 -20.81
N LYS A 669 15.27 4.56 -20.11
CA LYS A 669 16.10 5.66 -20.64
C LYS A 669 17.57 5.25 -20.68
N ASP A 670 18.34 5.85 -21.58
CA ASP A 670 19.79 5.57 -21.68
C ASP A 670 20.55 5.89 -20.38
N GLU A 671 20.05 6.84 -19.60
CA GLU A 671 20.56 7.13 -18.26
C GLU A 671 20.32 5.96 -17.28
N ASP A 672 19.15 5.36 -17.30
CA ASP A 672 18.80 4.21 -16.46
C ASP A 672 19.65 2.99 -16.82
N LEU A 673 19.93 2.78 -18.12
CA LEU A 673 20.85 1.73 -18.59
C LEU A 673 22.29 1.94 -18.12
N ARG A 674 22.75 3.20 -18.08
CA ARG A 674 24.09 3.51 -17.54
C ARG A 674 24.18 3.16 -16.07
N VAL A 675 23.19 3.56 -15.27
CA VAL A 675 23.14 3.24 -13.85
C VAL A 675 23.07 1.72 -13.64
N LEU A 676 22.24 1.02 -14.41
CA LEU A 676 22.13 -0.44 -14.35
C LEU A 676 23.47 -1.11 -14.63
N ASN A 677 24.17 -0.71 -15.69
CA ASN A 677 25.49 -1.25 -16.04
C ASN A 677 26.50 -1.04 -14.90
N GLN A 678 26.53 0.15 -14.33
CA GLN A 678 27.44 0.47 -13.23
C GLN A 678 27.09 -0.30 -11.94
N ALA A 679 25.80 -0.50 -11.65
CA ALA A 679 25.33 -1.31 -10.54
C ALA A 679 25.74 -2.79 -10.71
N VAL A 680 25.63 -3.32 -11.92
CA VAL A 680 26.10 -4.68 -12.25
C VAL A 680 27.61 -4.79 -12.07
N GLU A 681 28.40 -3.84 -12.56
CA GLU A 681 29.86 -3.85 -12.37
C GLU A 681 30.27 -3.82 -10.88
N LEU A 682 29.52 -3.05 -10.06
CA LEU A 682 29.74 -3.05 -8.60
C LEU A 682 29.40 -4.42 -8.01
N ALA A 683 28.29 -5.03 -8.39
CA ALA A 683 27.85 -6.33 -7.89
C ALA A 683 28.83 -7.46 -8.28
N LEU A 684 29.39 -7.41 -9.50
CA LEU A 684 30.37 -8.39 -10.01
C LEU A 684 31.67 -8.43 -9.19
N ARG A 685 31.98 -7.41 -8.39
CA ARG A 685 33.18 -7.39 -7.51
C ARG A 685 33.09 -8.45 -6.41
N ILE A 686 31.88 -8.77 -5.94
CA ILE A 686 31.63 -9.73 -4.88
C ILE A 686 30.93 -11.00 -5.38
N VAL A 687 30.93 -11.23 -6.69
CA VAL A 687 30.51 -12.51 -7.29
C VAL A 687 31.54 -13.57 -6.98
N ALA A 688 31.07 -14.75 -6.63
CA ALA A 688 31.85 -15.91 -6.19
C ALA A 688 32.78 -16.49 -7.26
#